data_43836a7b9fbbf608b9aa288848887173
#
_entry.id   43836a7b9fbbf608b9aa288848887173
#
_cell.length_a   1.000
_cell.length_b   1.000
_cell.length_c   1.000
_cell.angle_alpha   90.00
_cell.angle_beta   90.00
_cell.angle_gamma   90.00
#
_symmetry.space_group_name_H-M   'P 1'
#
loop_
_entity.id
_entity.type
_entity.pdbx_description
1 polymer ?
#
loop_
_entity_poly.entity_id
_entity_poly.type
_entity_poly.pdbx_seq_one_letter_code
_entity_poly.pdbx_strand_id
1 'polypeptide(L)'
;MGEAKEVRQPVRKVRPKQPSVPSADNFRLLESACRNYLLPESCEKVQAAYRFAADYHKDQRRRSGEPYINHPVEVALILAQNLHMDEDTICAALLHDTVEDTSATLTELKNLFGEQVADLVDGVTKLTSIEISSMDEKQALNLRKMFLAMSKDIRVVIIKLADRLHNMRTLAALAPDRRLFKARETMDVYAPLADRLGISSIKWELEDLSFFWLEPEEYQRIARMVQDSRAQREDDTNAAIKTLTDELSSVGLENFQITGRPKHLWSIYQKMVRKGREFSDIYDLIALRVITQSVGDCYSVLGAVHSLWHPLPGRFKDYIATPKANLYQSLHTTVIGLDGRPIEIQIRTAEMHEASEYGIAAHWLYKKEGNSKGQMSSEDRMINSTINWIRKSLDWAVEDDIDNPHEFLNDLKVDLFEHEIFVFTPKGEVMSLRRNATPLDFAYAVHTEVGNHCVGAKVNGSVVPLTHTLEIGDRVEILTNKNARPSHDWMTLVQTPSARAKIRKFFAEESRSDDTERGRSELAKELRKRGYGISTTRTVKALTKVVSQFDYHTTDDLFAGIGAGKCSIIQVVNKVSEILEEGSPEAIAQAAREREKQAAKEAAISQNKPLTTAYAISRTARGARHKRNNCGVVVKGDSDLLVHLAHCCNPVAGDDIIGFVTRGRGVSVHRANCPNVQDLLSKENANRIIDVAWDTSGATEFRVEIVIEAIDRTSLLKDITIALSDSGANILSAATQVGGQGVVRMRFLVAISDASLLDTLLATVARVPSVYDARRIMPGEGANQMKRRKG
;
A
#
# COMPACT_ATOMS: atom_id res chain seq x y z
N MET A 1 25.93 43.96 45.85
CA MET A 1 24.93 43.58 44.89
C MET A 1 25.34 42.21 44.31
N GLY A 2 24.81 41.14 44.89
CA GLY A 2 25.13 39.77 44.48
C GLY A 2 24.03 39.25 43.55
N GLU A 3 24.42 38.86 42.32
CA GLU A 3 23.53 38.21 41.42
C GLU A 3 23.21 36.79 41.91
N ALA A 4 21.94 36.53 42.21
CA ALA A 4 21.43 35.19 42.50
C ALA A 4 21.41 34.39 41.21
N LYS A 5 22.30 33.39 41.08
CA LYS A 5 22.23 32.35 40.07
C LYS A 5 21.02 31.46 40.37
N GLU A 6 19.97 31.61 39.59
CA GLU A 6 18.86 30.67 39.53
C GLU A 6 19.38 29.29 39.08
N VAL A 7 19.43 28.34 40.02
CA VAL A 7 19.70 26.92 39.73
C VAL A 7 18.47 26.35 39.04
N ARG A 8 18.48 26.30 37.72
CA ARG A 8 17.45 25.59 36.93
C ARG A 8 17.50 24.11 37.30
N GLN A 9 16.50 23.62 37.99
CA GLN A 9 16.30 22.19 38.22
C GLN A 9 16.17 21.46 36.86
N PRO A 10 16.74 20.22 36.72
CA PRO A 10 16.66 19.47 35.48
C PRO A 10 15.18 19.13 35.17
N VAL A 11 14.70 19.61 34.04
CA VAL A 11 13.33 19.42 33.58
C VAL A 11 13.05 17.94 33.41
N ARG A 12 12.18 17.37 34.23
CA ARG A 12 11.68 16.00 34.08
C ARG A 12 10.97 15.86 32.75
N LYS A 13 11.56 15.09 31.81
CA LYS A 13 10.95 14.82 30.52
C LYS A 13 9.68 14.01 30.73
N VAL A 14 8.54 14.55 30.31
CA VAL A 14 7.27 13.83 30.32
C VAL A 14 7.35 12.76 29.24
N ARG A 15 7.30 11.49 29.62
CA ARG A 15 7.24 10.35 28.69
C ARG A 15 5.83 9.79 28.68
N PRO A 16 5.33 9.27 27.51
CA PRO A 16 4.11 8.50 27.51
C PRO A 16 4.22 7.35 28.52
N LYS A 17 3.12 6.97 29.18
CA LYS A 17 3.10 5.84 30.09
C LYS A 17 3.59 4.60 29.35
N GLN A 18 4.78 4.11 29.72
CA GLN A 18 5.24 2.79 29.30
C GLN A 18 4.67 1.75 30.27
N PRO A 19 4.06 0.68 29.77
CA PRO A 19 3.65 -0.42 30.63
C PRO A 19 4.92 -1.08 31.19
N SER A 20 5.06 -1.07 32.52
CA SER A 20 6.14 -1.74 33.23
C SER A 20 5.55 -2.84 34.09
N VAL A 21 5.21 -4.01 33.48
CA VAL A 21 4.76 -5.17 34.24
C VAL A 21 5.57 -6.40 33.81
N PRO A 22 6.04 -7.26 34.74
CA PRO A 22 6.76 -8.48 34.41
C PRO A 22 5.86 -9.51 33.69
N SER A 23 6.42 -10.33 32.79
CA SER A 23 5.75 -11.19 31.86
C SER A 23 4.74 -12.21 32.39
N ALA A 24 4.93 -12.70 33.61
CA ALA A 24 4.04 -13.66 34.27
C ALA A 24 2.71 -13.02 34.70
N ASP A 25 2.73 -11.71 35.01
CA ASP A 25 1.54 -10.97 35.42
C ASP A 25 0.68 -10.55 34.23
N ASN A 26 1.28 -10.33 33.03
CA ASN A 26 0.54 -9.92 31.84
C ASN A 26 -0.39 -11.01 31.31
N PHE A 27 0.03 -12.28 31.35
CA PHE A 27 -0.87 -13.38 30.98
C PHE A 27 -2.02 -13.54 31.98
N ARG A 28 -1.79 -13.37 33.28
CA ARG A 28 -2.86 -13.36 34.28
C ARG A 28 -3.86 -12.22 34.06
N LEU A 29 -3.37 -11.05 33.62
CA LEU A 29 -4.24 -9.93 33.25
C LEU A 29 -5.08 -10.27 32.01
N LEU A 30 -4.48 -10.91 30.99
CA LEU A 30 -5.20 -11.39 29.82
C LEU A 30 -6.27 -12.42 30.19
N GLU A 31 -5.91 -13.41 31.01
CA GLU A 31 -6.85 -14.43 31.48
C GLU A 31 -8.02 -13.81 32.27
N SER A 32 -7.72 -12.87 33.17
CA SER A 32 -8.75 -12.10 33.91
C SER A 32 -9.64 -11.29 32.98
N ALA A 33 -9.07 -10.62 31.99
CA ALA A 33 -9.84 -9.85 31.00
C ALA A 33 -10.76 -10.77 30.19
N CYS A 34 -10.27 -11.89 29.70
CA CYS A 34 -11.05 -12.87 28.93
C CYS A 34 -12.20 -13.48 29.76
N ARG A 35 -11.98 -13.80 31.02
CA ARG A 35 -13.01 -14.36 31.93
C ARG A 35 -14.21 -13.42 32.15
N ASN A 36 -14.04 -12.11 31.93
CA ASN A 36 -15.13 -11.14 32.13
C ASN A 36 -16.21 -11.22 31.01
N TYR A 37 -15.85 -11.76 29.83
CA TYR A 37 -16.78 -11.76 28.68
C TYR A 37 -16.74 -13.01 27.83
N LEU A 38 -15.72 -13.87 27.93
CA LEU A 38 -15.64 -15.13 27.19
C LEU A 38 -16.18 -16.31 28.02
N LEU A 39 -16.64 -17.34 27.32
CA LEU A 39 -17.04 -18.59 27.95
C LEU A 39 -15.81 -19.34 28.51
N PRO A 40 -16.00 -20.19 29.55
CA PRO A 40 -14.89 -20.95 30.12
C PRO A 40 -14.09 -21.78 29.09
N GLU A 41 -14.78 -22.46 28.18
CA GLU A 41 -14.16 -23.24 27.08
C GLU A 41 -13.29 -22.37 26.16
N SER A 42 -13.76 -21.17 25.83
CA SER A 42 -12.98 -20.18 25.07
C SER A 42 -11.72 -19.72 25.81
N CYS A 43 -11.81 -19.57 27.13
CA CYS A 43 -10.65 -19.23 27.96
C CYS A 43 -9.61 -20.37 27.98
N GLU A 44 -10.04 -21.64 27.99
CA GLU A 44 -9.13 -22.78 27.88
C GLU A 44 -8.40 -22.81 26.52
N LYS A 45 -9.09 -22.48 25.42
CA LYS A 45 -8.48 -22.33 24.09
C LYS A 45 -7.41 -21.24 24.08
N VAL A 46 -7.70 -20.09 24.66
CA VAL A 46 -6.73 -18.98 24.79
C VAL A 46 -5.51 -19.40 25.62
N GLN A 47 -5.71 -20.15 26.72
CA GLN A 47 -4.62 -20.68 27.52
C GLN A 47 -3.75 -21.67 26.76
N ALA A 48 -4.37 -22.54 25.94
CA ALA A 48 -3.65 -23.48 25.08
C ALA A 48 -2.81 -22.73 24.02
N ALA A 49 -3.36 -21.69 23.37
CA ALA A 49 -2.65 -20.86 22.43
C ALA A 49 -1.44 -20.13 23.07
N TYR A 50 -1.60 -19.63 24.29
CA TYR A 50 -0.49 -19.04 25.03
C TYR A 50 0.62 -20.05 25.31
N ARG A 51 0.29 -21.25 25.78
CA ARG A 51 1.29 -22.31 26.04
C ARG A 51 2.05 -22.66 24.78
N PHE A 52 1.34 -22.85 23.67
CA PHE A 52 1.95 -23.12 22.37
C PHE A 52 2.93 -22.01 21.95
N ALA A 53 2.49 -20.75 21.98
CA ALA A 53 3.34 -19.61 21.64
C ALA A 53 4.55 -19.50 22.59
N ALA A 54 4.37 -19.73 23.90
CA ALA A 54 5.44 -19.66 24.87
C ALA A 54 6.51 -20.74 24.66
N ASP A 55 6.11 -21.95 24.27
CA ASP A 55 7.02 -23.05 23.97
C ASP A 55 7.87 -22.79 22.72
N TYR A 56 7.26 -22.24 21.68
CA TYR A 56 7.97 -21.91 20.44
C TYR A 56 8.88 -20.70 20.56
N HIS A 57 8.53 -19.70 21.39
CA HIS A 57 9.33 -18.48 21.62
C HIS A 57 10.25 -18.54 22.85
N LYS A 58 10.38 -19.70 23.53
CA LYS A 58 11.10 -19.83 24.84
C LYS A 58 12.53 -19.28 24.83
N ASP A 59 13.26 -19.44 23.71
CA ASP A 59 14.67 -19.05 23.58
C ASP A 59 14.82 -17.68 22.90
N GLN A 60 13.73 -17.06 22.47
CA GLN A 60 13.76 -15.79 21.78
C GLN A 60 13.64 -14.60 22.75
N ARG A 61 14.39 -13.54 22.46
CA ARG A 61 14.34 -12.27 23.19
C ARG A 61 14.14 -11.10 22.25
N ARG A 62 13.38 -10.12 22.72
CA ARG A 62 13.25 -8.83 22.04
C ARG A 62 14.55 -8.02 22.13
N ARG A 63 14.67 -6.98 21.30
CA ARG A 63 15.79 -6.03 21.37
C ARG A 63 15.87 -5.28 22.70
N SER A 64 14.78 -5.18 23.43
CA SER A 64 14.72 -4.67 24.82
C SER A 64 15.35 -5.62 25.85
N GLY A 65 15.64 -6.89 25.48
CA GLY A 65 16.18 -7.93 26.35
C GLY A 65 15.11 -8.79 27.02
N GLU A 66 13.86 -8.44 26.97
CA GLU A 66 12.73 -9.21 27.54
C GLU A 66 12.36 -10.44 26.69
N PRO A 67 11.71 -11.47 27.27
CA PRO A 67 11.23 -12.64 26.53
C PRO A 67 10.29 -12.23 25.40
N TYR A 68 10.41 -12.89 24.24
CA TYR A 68 9.62 -12.54 23.05
C TYR A 68 8.12 -12.70 23.26
N ILE A 69 7.71 -13.73 24.02
CA ILE A 69 6.30 -14.04 24.33
C ILE A 69 5.52 -12.85 24.95
N ASN A 70 6.21 -11.90 25.58
CA ASN A 70 5.55 -10.71 26.12
C ASN A 70 4.82 -9.92 25.04
N HIS A 71 5.35 -9.89 23.81
CA HIS A 71 4.74 -9.17 22.71
C HIS A 71 3.38 -9.73 22.30
N PRO A 72 3.25 -11.00 21.92
CA PRO A 72 1.95 -11.58 21.60
C PRO A 72 0.93 -11.47 22.74
N VAL A 73 1.39 -11.63 23.98
CA VAL A 73 0.50 -11.47 25.15
C VAL A 73 -0.02 -10.04 25.29
N GLU A 74 0.83 -9.03 25.12
CA GLU A 74 0.41 -7.63 25.16
C GLU A 74 -0.53 -7.28 23.99
N VAL A 75 -0.27 -7.81 22.79
CA VAL A 75 -1.18 -7.64 21.64
C VAL A 75 -2.54 -8.25 21.93
N ALA A 76 -2.57 -9.48 22.47
CA ALA A 76 -3.81 -10.14 22.89
C ALA A 76 -4.52 -9.38 24.01
N LEU A 77 -3.77 -8.82 24.96
CA LEU A 77 -4.31 -8.02 26.06
C LEU A 77 -4.97 -6.72 25.57
N ILE A 78 -4.36 -6.04 24.60
CA ILE A 78 -4.96 -4.87 23.93
C ILE A 78 -6.30 -5.25 23.30
N LEU A 79 -6.36 -6.39 22.60
CA LEU A 79 -7.58 -6.86 21.95
C LEU A 79 -8.66 -7.29 22.94
N ALA A 80 -8.26 -7.91 24.07
CA ALA A 80 -9.19 -8.35 25.11
C ALA A 80 -9.74 -7.18 25.93
N GLN A 81 -8.88 -6.24 26.37
CA GLN A 81 -9.28 -5.15 27.26
C GLN A 81 -9.92 -3.97 26.53
N ASN A 82 -9.37 -3.59 25.36
CA ASN A 82 -9.82 -2.41 24.67
C ASN A 82 -10.92 -2.70 23.63
N LEU A 83 -11.02 -3.94 23.12
CA LEU A 83 -11.90 -4.25 21.99
C LEU A 83 -12.82 -5.46 22.24
N HIS A 84 -12.62 -6.19 23.35
CA HIS A 84 -13.42 -7.36 23.74
C HIS A 84 -13.60 -8.38 22.60
N MET A 85 -12.52 -8.69 21.85
CA MET A 85 -12.54 -9.55 20.68
C MET A 85 -12.82 -11.02 21.04
N ASP A 86 -13.31 -11.78 20.05
CA ASP A 86 -13.59 -13.20 20.17
C ASP A 86 -12.35 -14.06 20.44
N GLU A 87 -12.57 -15.32 20.88
CA GLU A 87 -11.49 -16.23 21.22
C GLU A 87 -10.55 -16.53 20.05
N ASP A 88 -11.08 -16.62 18.81
CA ASP A 88 -10.26 -16.91 17.64
C ASP A 88 -9.30 -15.75 17.33
N THR A 89 -9.77 -14.52 17.48
CA THR A 89 -8.94 -13.32 17.31
C THR A 89 -7.87 -13.23 18.40
N ILE A 90 -8.22 -13.52 19.67
CA ILE A 90 -7.25 -13.53 20.79
C ILE A 90 -6.20 -14.64 20.58
N CYS A 91 -6.63 -15.84 20.18
CA CYS A 91 -5.70 -16.94 19.87
C CYS A 91 -4.79 -16.58 18.68
N ALA A 92 -5.34 -16.01 17.61
CA ALA A 92 -4.55 -15.56 16.48
C ALA A 92 -3.53 -14.49 16.86
N ALA A 93 -3.89 -13.57 17.77
CA ALA A 93 -2.97 -12.57 18.30
C ALA A 93 -1.83 -13.17 19.14
N LEU A 94 -2.11 -14.25 19.90
CA LEU A 94 -1.05 -14.96 20.64
C LEU A 94 -0.11 -15.72 19.70
N LEU A 95 -0.59 -16.14 18.55
CA LEU A 95 0.10 -17.04 17.61
C LEU A 95 0.66 -16.34 16.36
N HIS A 96 0.42 -15.01 16.17
CA HIS A 96 0.68 -14.32 14.90
C HIS A 96 2.13 -14.35 14.43
N ASP A 97 3.10 -14.32 15.36
CA ASP A 97 4.53 -14.37 15.05
C ASP A 97 5.10 -15.80 15.07
N THR A 98 4.35 -16.82 15.53
CA THR A 98 4.88 -18.18 15.66
C THR A 98 5.25 -18.79 14.32
N VAL A 99 4.45 -18.55 13.27
CA VAL A 99 4.71 -19.08 11.91
C VAL A 99 5.80 -18.30 11.20
N GLU A 100 5.98 -17.01 11.50
CA GLU A 100 6.99 -16.16 10.87
C GLU A 100 8.37 -16.35 11.51
N ASP A 101 8.43 -16.39 12.84
CA ASP A 101 9.67 -16.29 13.60
C ASP A 101 10.12 -17.62 14.21
N THR A 102 9.36 -18.72 14.04
CA THR A 102 9.68 -20.04 14.57
C THR A 102 9.49 -21.16 13.55
N SER A 103 9.63 -22.41 13.99
CA SER A 103 9.40 -23.60 13.16
C SER A 103 7.93 -24.07 13.12
N ALA A 104 7.00 -23.34 13.74
CA ALA A 104 5.59 -23.68 13.73
C ALA A 104 4.98 -23.56 12.32
N THR A 105 4.05 -24.43 11.97
CA THR A 105 3.41 -24.45 10.65
C THR A 105 1.92 -24.11 10.75
N LEU A 106 1.38 -23.52 9.66
CA LEU A 106 -0.07 -23.26 9.56
C LEU A 106 -0.91 -24.54 9.69
N THR A 107 -0.38 -25.67 9.24
CA THR A 107 -1.06 -26.97 9.36
C THR A 107 -1.20 -27.39 10.81
N GLU A 108 -0.20 -27.18 11.64
CA GLU A 108 -0.25 -27.43 13.09
C GLU A 108 -1.28 -26.52 13.76
N LEU A 109 -1.28 -25.22 13.42
CA LEU A 109 -2.26 -24.27 13.96
C LEU A 109 -3.70 -24.66 13.56
N LYS A 110 -3.91 -25.06 12.32
CA LYS A 110 -5.22 -25.52 11.85
C LYS A 110 -5.72 -26.73 12.61
N ASN A 111 -4.86 -27.70 12.90
CA ASN A 111 -5.21 -28.92 13.62
C ASN A 111 -5.49 -28.67 15.11
N LEU A 112 -4.77 -27.75 15.75
CA LEU A 112 -4.87 -27.52 17.19
C LEU A 112 -5.92 -26.43 17.54
N PHE A 113 -6.04 -25.38 16.74
CA PHE A 113 -6.84 -24.20 17.07
C PHE A 113 -7.97 -23.92 16.08
N GLY A 114 -8.02 -24.68 14.97
CA GLY A 114 -9.06 -24.57 13.96
C GLY A 114 -8.66 -23.70 12.77
N GLU A 115 -9.47 -23.80 11.70
CA GLU A 115 -9.22 -23.15 10.41
C GLU A 115 -9.24 -21.61 10.52
N GLN A 116 -10.18 -21.06 11.29
CA GLN A 116 -10.31 -19.60 11.45
C GLN A 116 -9.05 -18.97 12.08
N VAL A 117 -8.50 -19.58 13.13
CA VAL A 117 -7.26 -19.10 13.76
C VAL A 117 -6.09 -19.19 12.79
N ALA A 118 -5.96 -20.29 12.05
CA ALA A 118 -4.89 -20.46 11.07
C ALA A 118 -4.99 -19.45 9.92
N ASP A 119 -6.19 -19.15 9.41
CA ASP A 119 -6.44 -18.17 8.35
C ASP A 119 -6.13 -16.74 8.82
N LEU A 120 -6.48 -16.41 10.07
CA LEU A 120 -6.14 -15.11 10.65
C LEU A 120 -4.63 -14.93 10.78
N VAL A 121 -3.92 -15.95 11.30
CA VAL A 121 -2.46 -15.93 11.41
C VAL A 121 -1.80 -15.82 10.04
N ASP A 122 -2.23 -16.62 9.04
CA ASP A 122 -1.74 -16.52 7.65
C ASP A 122 -1.94 -15.12 7.07
N GLY A 123 -3.12 -14.52 7.32
CA GLY A 123 -3.43 -13.15 6.91
C GLY A 123 -2.47 -12.12 7.51
N VAL A 124 -2.18 -12.22 8.81
CA VAL A 124 -1.25 -11.29 9.50
C VAL A 124 0.19 -11.49 9.02
N THR A 125 0.65 -12.75 8.88
CA THR A 125 2.02 -13.11 8.43
C THR A 125 2.31 -12.65 7.00
N LYS A 126 1.37 -12.82 6.07
CA LYS A 126 1.52 -12.39 4.67
C LYS A 126 1.70 -10.87 4.51
N LEU A 127 1.33 -10.10 5.51
CA LEU A 127 1.53 -8.66 5.53
C LEU A 127 2.99 -8.23 5.80
N THR A 128 3.80 -9.13 6.36
CA THR A 128 5.16 -8.82 6.84
C THR A 128 6.26 -9.21 5.83
N SER A 129 6.04 -10.20 4.98
CA SER A 129 7.08 -10.84 4.16
C SER A 129 7.22 -10.27 2.74
N ILE A 130 8.03 -9.21 2.54
CA ILE A 130 8.49 -8.79 1.20
C ILE A 130 9.94 -8.26 1.28
N GLU A 131 10.83 -8.87 0.48
CA GLU A 131 12.15 -8.34 0.19
C GLU A 131 12.11 -7.51 -1.11
N ILE A 132 12.15 -6.18 -1.01
CA ILE A 132 12.19 -5.27 -2.16
C ILE A 132 13.22 -4.16 -1.92
N SER A 133 13.75 -3.63 -3.02
CA SER A 133 14.90 -2.75 -3.08
C SER A 133 14.65 -1.29 -2.65
N SER A 134 13.40 -0.81 -2.60
CA SER A 134 13.07 0.54 -2.13
C SER A 134 12.09 0.55 -0.95
N MET A 135 12.27 1.49 -0.01
CA MET A 135 11.43 1.63 1.20
C MET A 135 9.98 1.99 0.85
N ASP A 136 9.78 2.81 -0.16
CA ASP A 136 8.45 3.31 -0.55
C ASP A 136 7.64 2.26 -1.32
N GLU A 137 8.28 1.48 -2.22
CA GLU A 137 7.65 0.34 -2.89
C GLU A 137 7.24 -0.75 -1.92
N LYS A 138 8.10 -1.02 -0.91
CA LYS A 138 7.79 -1.97 0.17
C LYS A 138 6.54 -1.56 0.95
N GLN A 139 6.40 -0.27 1.24
CA GLN A 139 5.25 0.27 1.96
C GLN A 139 3.97 0.13 1.13
N ALA A 140 4.02 0.45 -0.17
CA ALA A 140 2.87 0.34 -1.07
C ALA A 140 2.35 -1.09 -1.22
N LEU A 141 3.27 -2.04 -1.43
CA LEU A 141 2.92 -3.46 -1.56
C LEU A 141 2.40 -4.05 -0.25
N ASN A 142 2.96 -3.67 0.89
CA ASN A 142 2.46 -4.08 2.20
C ASN A 142 1.03 -3.58 2.43
N LEU A 143 0.74 -2.33 2.07
CA LEU A 143 -0.60 -1.78 2.17
C LEU A 143 -1.58 -2.47 1.23
N ARG A 144 -1.21 -2.70 -0.04
CA ARG A 144 -2.05 -3.45 -0.99
C ARG A 144 -2.41 -4.85 -0.44
N LYS A 145 -1.43 -5.58 0.10
CA LYS A 145 -1.67 -6.88 0.75
C LYS A 145 -2.58 -6.75 1.97
N MET A 146 -2.39 -5.73 2.78
CA MET A 146 -3.22 -5.46 3.95
C MET A 146 -4.68 -5.27 3.55
N PHE A 147 -4.96 -4.47 2.52
CA PHE A 147 -6.32 -4.29 2.00
C PHE A 147 -6.90 -5.59 1.43
N LEU A 148 -6.09 -6.39 0.73
CA LEU A 148 -6.50 -7.73 0.26
C LEU A 148 -6.83 -8.69 1.42
N ALA A 149 -6.08 -8.65 2.50
CA ALA A 149 -6.38 -9.44 3.70
C ALA A 149 -7.65 -8.93 4.40
N MET A 150 -7.84 -7.59 4.49
CA MET A 150 -9.06 -6.97 5.03
C MET A 150 -10.33 -7.39 4.30
N SER A 151 -10.26 -7.58 2.98
CA SER A 151 -11.42 -8.00 2.19
C SER A 151 -11.88 -9.43 2.49
N LYS A 152 -10.98 -10.26 3.01
CA LYS A 152 -11.27 -11.62 3.45
C LYS A 152 -11.79 -11.66 4.88
N ASP A 153 -11.06 -11.06 5.80
CA ASP A 153 -11.44 -10.95 7.21
C ASP A 153 -10.83 -9.70 7.84
N ILE A 154 -11.69 -8.79 8.32
CA ILE A 154 -11.27 -7.51 8.89
C ILE A 154 -10.50 -7.67 10.21
N ARG A 155 -10.68 -8.82 10.93
CA ARG A 155 -9.96 -9.10 12.17
C ARG A 155 -8.46 -9.13 11.98
N VAL A 156 -7.97 -9.50 10.79
CA VAL A 156 -6.54 -9.43 10.45
C VAL A 156 -5.96 -8.04 10.68
N VAL A 157 -6.70 -7.01 10.28
CA VAL A 157 -6.26 -5.62 10.46
C VAL A 157 -6.40 -5.16 11.91
N ILE A 158 -7.43 -5.60 12.61
CA ILE A 158 -7.61 -5.29 14.04
C ILE A 158 -6.41 -5.85 14.83
N ILE A 159 -6.00 -7.09 14.56
CA ILE A 159 -4.78 -7.69 15.14
C ILE A 159 -3.55 -6.84 14.78
N LYS A 160 -3.42 -6.43 13.50
CA LYS A 160 -2.28 -5.62 13.05
C LYS A 160 -2.23 -4.22 13.66
N LEU A 161 -3.39 -3.61 13.94
CA LEU A 161 -3.47 -2.34 14.68
C LEU A 161 -3.01 -2.50 16.14
N ALA A 162 -3.40 -3.59 16.81
CA ALA A 162 -2.97 -3.90 18.16
C ALA A 162 -1.46 -4.22 18.23
N ASP A 163 -0.94 -5.00 17.24
CA ASP A 163 0.50 -5.23 17.06
C ASP A 163 1.25 -3.91 16.89
N ARG A 164 0.77 -3.04 15.99
CA ARG A 164 1.36 -1.73 15.76
C ARG A 164 1.35 -0.87 17.02
N LEU A 165 0.28 -0.88 17.78
CA LEU A 165 0.17 -0.12 19.01
C LEU A 165 1.21 -0.60 20.05
N HIS A 166 1.35 -1.91 20.26
CA HIS A 166 2.36 -2.43 21.16
C HIS A 166 3.79 -2.12 20.67
N ASN A 167 4.05 -2.24 19.37
CA ASN A 167 5.33 -1.86 18.77
C ASN A 167 5.64 -0.37 18.97
N MET A 168 4.66 0.52 18.91
CA MET A 168 4.82 1.95 19.20
C MET A 168 5.12 2.23 20.67
N ARG A 169 4.48 1.50 21.60
CA ARG A 169 4.76 1.58 23.04
C ARG A 169 6.21 1.19 23.37
N THR A 170 6.78 0.25 22.62
CA THR A 170 8.15 -0.29 22.82
C THR A 170 9.18 0.28 21.83
N LEU A 171 8.86 1.32 21.08
CA LEU A 171 9.66 1.86 19.99
C LEU A 171 11.04 2.38 20.44
N ALA A 172 11.22 2.71 21.73
CA ALA A 172 12.47 3.19 22.30
C ALA A 172 13.68 2.25 22.10
N ALA A 173 13.43 0.94 21.95
CA ALA A 173 14.48 -0.06 21.75
C ALA A 173 15.08 -0.07 20.33
N LEU A 174 14.51 0.65 19.36
CA LEU A 174 15.00 0.72 17.99
C LEU A 174 16.02 1.85 17.80
N ALA A 175 16.82 1.76 16.71
CA ALA A 175 17.70 2.84 16.27
C ALA A 175 16.92 4.11 15.89
N PRO A 176 17.47 5.32 16.04
CA PRO A 176 16.77 6.59 15.81
C PRO A 176 16.08 6.69 14.45
N ASP A 177 16.77 6.34 13.36
CA ASP A 177 16.21 6.43 11.99
C ASP A 177 15.01 5.50 11.81
N ARG A 178 15.08 4.30 12.39
CA ARG A 178 13.96 3.33 12.36
C ARG A 178 12.79 3.78 13.22
N ARG A 179 13.04 4.49 14.32
CA ARG A 179 11.96 5.07 15.16
C ARG A 179 11.17 6.11 14.39
N LEU A 180 11.86 7.05 13.75
CA LEU A 180 11.23 8.11 12.95
C LEU A 180 10.43 7.52 11.77
N PHE A 181 11.01 6.53 11.08
CA PHE A 181 10.30 5.86 9.98
C PHE A 181 9.01 5.18 10.47
N LYS A 182 9.10 4.39 11.56
CA LYS A 182 7.94 3.68 12.11
C LYS A 182 6.88 4.62 12.70
N ALA A 183 7.30 5.73 13.30
CA ALA A 183 6.38 6.76 13.80
C ALA A 183 5.65 7.45 12.65
N ARG A 184 6.35 7.78 11.55
CA ARG A 184 5.75 8.38 10.35
C ARG A 184 4.79 7.41 9.65
N GLU A 185 5.20 6.17 9.43
CA GLU A 185 4.33 5.12 8.88
C GLU A 185 3.05 4.96 9.72
N THR A 186 3.18 5.01 11.04
CA THR A 186 2.04 4.90 11.96
C THR A 186 1.11 6.10 11.86
N MET A 187 1.65 7.30 11.83
CA MET A 187 0.87 8.54 11.69
C MET A 187 0.18 8.65 10.33
N ASP A 188 0.87 8.24 9.26
CA ASP A 188 0.39 8.39 7.88
C ASP A 188 -0.57 7.29 7.43
N VAL A 189 -0.57 6.12 8.10
CA VAL A 189 -1.33 4.95 7.63
C VAL A 189 -2.18 4.33 8.73
N TYR A 190 -1.57 3.90 9.83
CA TYR A 190 -2.28 3.08 10.82
C TYR A 190 -3.25 3.89 11.68
N ALA A 191 -2.90 5.12 12.07
CA ALA A 191 -3.80 5.98 12.84
C ALA A 191 -5.04 6.41 12.02
N PRO A 192 -4.92 6.84 10.74
CA PRO A 192 -6.08 7.07 9.88
C PRO A 192 -6.92 5.82 9.61
N LEU A 193 -6.27 4.66 9.47
CA LEU A 193 -6.99 3.40 9.31
C LEU A 193 -7.82 3.06 10.56
N ALA A 194 -7.24 3.22 11.76
CA ALA A 194 -7.99 3.05 13.00
C ALA A 194 -9.16 4.04 13.11
N ASP A 195 -8.98 5.29 12.63
CA ASP A 195 -10.06 6.28 12.56
C ASP A 195 -11.19 5.83 11.61
N ARG A 196 -10.84 5.35 10.43
CA ARG A 196 -11.81 4.87 9.43
C ARG A 196 -12.59 3.66 9.92
N LEU A 197 -11.94 2.77 10.68
CA LEU A 197 -12.58 1.62 11.32
C LEU A 197 -13.35 1.99 12.60
N GLY A 198 -13.32 3.26 13.01
CA GLY A 198 -14.01 3.76 14.20
C GLY A 198 -13.35 3.35 15.53
N ILE A 199 -12.15 2.74 15.51
CA ILE A 199 -11.46 2.27 16.71
C ILE A 199 -10.71 3.44 17.37
N SER A 200 -11.48 4.27 18.08
CA SER A 200 -10.95 5.50 18.66
C SER A 200 -9.89 5.25 19.72
N SER A 201 -10.03 4.20 20.54
CA SER A 201 -9.11 3.87 21.63
C SER A 201 -7.68 3.62 21.11
N ILE A 202 -7.53 2.90 20.01
CA ILE A 202 -6.23 2.64 19.38
C ILE A 202 -5.73 3.87 18.60
N LYS A 203 -6.61 4.56 17.87
CA LYS A 203 -6.25 5.74 17.06
C LYS A 203 -5.51 6.78 17.89
N TRP A 204 -6.11 7.21 18.98
CA TRP A 204 -5.56 8.32 19.76
C TRP A 204 -4.21 8.01 20.35
N GLU A 205 -4.01 6.79 20.82
CA GLU A 205 -2.73 6.38 21.37
C GLU A 205 -1.65 6.27 20.28
N LEU A 206 -2.00 5.77 19.09
CA LEU A 206 -1.09 5.76 17.93
C LEU A 206 -0.68 7.18 17.52
N GLU A 207 -1.63 8.12 17.48
CA GLU A 207 -1.37 9.53 17.17
C GLU A 207 -0.44 10.17 18.20
N ASP A 208 -0.71 10.04 19.51
CA ASP A 208 0.08 10.64 20.57
C ASP A 208 1.49 10.04 20.66
N LEU A 209 1.63 8.71 20.50
CA LEU A 209 2.93 8.03 20.46
C LEU A 209 3.74 8.44 19.22
N SER A 210 3.11 8.56 18.08
CA SER A 210 3.77 9.02 16.84
C SER A 210 4.21 10.47 16.98
N PHE A 211 3.37 11.33 17.52
CA PHE A 211 3.68 12.74 17.79
C PHE A 211 4.88 12.89 18.73
N PHE A 212 4.96 12.09 19.80
CA PHE A 212 6.09 12.07 20.71
C PHE A 212 7.44 11.83 20.00
N TRP A 213 7.47 10.94 18.99
CA TRP A 213 8.70 10.61 18.26
C TRP A 213 8.99 11.56 17.09
N LEU A 214 7.96 12.08 16.42
CA LEU A 214 8.12 12.92 15.23
C LEU A 214 8.46 14.37 15.60
N GLU A 215 7.79 14.91 16.64
CA GLU A 215 7.91 16.31 17.07
C GLU A 215 8.12 16.39 18.58
N PRO A 216 9.26 15.91 19.10
CA PRO A 216 9.47 15.74 20.54
C PRO A 216 9.46 17.07 21.31
N GLU A 217 9.90 18.17 20.72
CA GLU A 217 9.92 19.48 21.35
C GLU A 217 8.50 20.03 21.52
N GLU A 218 7.69 19.96 20.48
CA GLU A 218 6.30 20.37 20.48
C GLU A 218 5.46 19.51 21.43
N TYR A 219 5.68 18.18 21.41
CA TYR A 219 5.04 17.28 22.36
C TYR A 219 5.31 17.71 23.80
N GLN A 220 6.58 17.96 24.15
CA GLN A 220 6.97 18.38 25.51
C GLN A 220 6.40 19.75 25.86
N ARG A 221 6.35 20.68 24.88
CA ARG A 221 5.76 22.02 25.06
C ARG A 221 4.27 21.92 25.42
N ILE A 222 3.50 21.18 24.64
CA ILE A 222 2.06 21.02 24.87
C ILE A 222 1.78 20.19 26.13
N ALA A 223 2.56 19.13 26.40
CA ALA A 223 2.41 18.30 27.60
C ALA A 223 2.58 19.12 28.87
N ARG A 224 3.57 20.08 28.91
CA ARG A 224 3.74 20.99 30.05
C ARG A 224 2.55 21.93 30.21
N MET A 225 2.12 22.59 29.12
CA MET A 225 0.96 23.49 29.17
C MET A 225 -0.31 22.79 29.66
N VAL A 226 -0.51 21.53 29.27
CA VAL A 226 -1.61 20.67 29.74
C VAL A 226 -1.41 20.28 31.22
N GLN A 227 -0.20 20.01 31.64
CA GLN A 227 0.11 19.62 33.05
C GLN A 227 -0.02 20.79 34.01
N ASP A 228 0.46 21.98 33.63
CA ASP A 228 0.44 23.19 34.48
C ASP A 228 -0.99 23.65 34.77
N SER A 229 -1.94 23.40 33.87
CA SER A 229 -3.36 23.71 34.03
C SER A 229 -4.20 22.54 34.58
N ARG A 230 -3.59 21.42 34.98
CA ARG A 230 -4.33 20.18 35.31
C ARG A 230 -5.20 20.31 36.54
N ALA A 231 -4.67 20.79 37.66
CA ALA A 231 -5.42 20.89 38.92
C ALA A 231 -6.65 21.77 38.79
N GLN A 232 -6.48 22.96 38.19
CA GLN A 232 -7.59 23.88 37.94
C GLN A 232 -8.67 23.26 37.01
N ARG A 233 -8.27 22.51 35.97
CA ARG A 233 -9.22 21.87 35.07
C ARG A 233 -9.94 20.68 35.72
N GLU A 234 -9.26 19.93 36.60
CA GLU A 234 -9.91 18.85 37.34
C GLU A 234 -10.99 19.41 38.30
N ASP A 235 -10.72 20.53 38.99
CA ASP A 235 -11.70 21.21 39.83
C ASP A 235 -12.87 21.77 39.03
N ASP A 236 -12.59 22.46 37.93
CA ASP A 236 -13.61 23.01 37.01
C ASP A 236 -14.48 21.89 36.39
N THR A 237 -13.84 20.76 36.00
CA THR A 237 -14.56 19.61 35.46
C THR A 237 -15.48 18.98 36.50
N ASN A 238 -14.99 18.77 37.72
CA ASN A 238 -15.79 18.18 38.78
C ASN A 238 -16.95 19.09 39.21
N ALA A 239 -16.73 20.41 39.27
CA ALA A 239 -17.79 21.38 39.50
C ALA A 239 -18.85 21.36 38.41
N ALA A 240 -18.42 21.33 37.13
CA ALA A 240 -19.37 21.26 36.01
C ALA A 240 -20.15 19.92 36.00
N ILE A 241 -19.51 18.79 36.30
CA ILE A 241 -20.15 17.46 36.41
C ILE A 241 -21.24 17.52 37.50
N LYS A 242 -20.91 18.05 38.67
CA LYS A 242 -21.88 18.18 39.78
C LYS A 242 -23.07 19.03 39.39
N THR A 243 -22.83 20.23 38.86
CA THR A 243 -23.92 21.15 38.45
C THR A 243 -24.81 20.53 37.39
N LEU A 244 -24.23 19.86 36.40
CA LEU A 244 -24.99 19.18 35.34
C LEU A 244 -25.74 17.95 35.87
N THR A 245 -25.19 17.21 36.82
CA THR A 245 -25.88 16.09 37.46
C THR A 245 -27.10 16.55 38.24
N ASP A 246 -26.97 17.64 39.00
CA ASP A 246 -28.08 18.22 39.78
C ASP A 246 -29.20 18.68 38.83
N GLU A 247 -28.84 19.33 37.70
CA GLU A 247 -29.82 19.79 36.71
C GLU A 247 -30.55 18.63 36.02
N LEU A 248 -29.80 17.62 35.52
CA LEU A 248 -30.41 16.48 34.84
C LEU A 248 -31.35 15.69 35.75
N SER A 249 -30.97 15.56 37.01
CA SER A 249 -31.84 14.92 38.04
C SER A 249 -33.07 15.75 38.29
N SER A 250 -32.99 17.10 38.29
CA SER A 250 -34.14 18.00 38.49
C SER A 250 -35.16 17.91 37.34
N VAL A 251 -34.70 17.66 36.12
CA VAL A 251 -35.55 17.48 34.94
C VAL A 251 -36.16 16.08 34.86
N GLY A 252 -35.80 15.19 35.80
CA GLY A 252 -36.36 13.84 35.89
C GLY A 252 -35.71 12.83 34.98
N LEU A 253 -34.49 13.08 34.50
CA LEU A 253 -33.66 12.10 33.79
C LEU A 253 -33.03 11.13 34.79
N GLU A 254 -33.25 9.84 34.55
CA GLU A 254 -32.68 8.76 35.32
C GLU A 254 -31.69 7.97 34.45
N ASN A 255 -30.76 7.25 35.08
CA ASN A 255 -29.81 6.36 34.38
C ASN A 255 -28.90 7.05 33.35
N PHE A 256 -28.28 8.14 33.69
CA PHE A 256 -27.22 8.78 32.92
C PHE A 256 -25.88 8.70 33.61
N GLN A 257 -24.78 8.77 32.81
CA GLN A 257 -23.43 8.84 33.33
C GLN A 257 -22.71 10.07 32.77
N ILE A 258 -22.06 10.85 33.62
CA ILE A 258 -21.27 12.01 33.22
C ILE A 258 -19.80 11.74 33.54
N THR A 259 -18.91 11.88 32.56
CA THR A 259 -17.48 11.70 32.72
C THR A 259 -16.71 12.87 32.10
N GLY A 260 -15.61 13.27 32.76
CA GLY A 260 -14.65 14.17 32.13
C GLY A 260 -13.84 13.45 31.05
N ARG A 261 -13.64 14.08 29.91
CA ARG A 261 -12.86 13.53 28.79
C ARG A 261 -11.51 14.24 28.67
N PRO A 262 -10.39 13.55 28.93
CA PRO A 262 -9.07 14.11 28.65
C PRO A 262 -8.88 14.29 27.15
N LYS A 263 -8.30 15.42 26.74
CA LYS A 263 -8.00 15.69 25.35
C LYS A 263 -6.60 15.22 24.98
N HIS A 264 -6.47 14.57 23.84
CA HIS A 264 -5.20 14.04 23.36
C HIS A 264 -4.27 15.15 22.84
N LEU A 265 -2.96 15.02 23.11
CA LEU A 265 -1.96 16.04 22.83
C LEU A 265 -1.85 16.35 21.34
N TRP A 266 -1.91 15.33 20.48
CA TRP A 266 -1.92 15.51 19.03
C TRP A 266 -3.11 16.34 18.54
N SER A 267 -4.30 16.09 19.10
CA SER A 267 -5.51 16.87 18.76
C SER A 267 -5.38 18.34 19.13
N ILE A 268 -4.70 18.65 20.24
CA ILE A 268 -4.40 20.03 20.66
C ILE A 268 -3.43 20.67 19.68
N TYR A 269 -2.31 19.98 19.35
CA TYR A 269 -1.30 20.46 18.42
C TYR A 269 -1.89 20.77 17.04
N GLN A 270 -2.70 19.87 16.49
CA GLN A 270 -3.36 20.10 15.21
C GLN A 270 -4.24 21.36 15.20
N LYS A 271 -4.94 21.63 16.30
CA LYS A 271 -5.77 22.85 16.40
C LYS A 271 -4.92 24.10 16.48
N MET A 272 -3.78 24.06 17.17
CA MET A 272 -2.83 25.19 17.24
C MET A 272 -2.20 25.47 15.87
N VAL A 273 -1.67 24.45 15.20
CA VAL A 273 -0.95 24.61 13.92
C VAL A 273 -1.90 24.90 12.75
N ARG A 274 -2.95 24.06 12.55
CA ARG A 274 -3.85 24.21 11.40
C ARG A 274 -4.76 25.44 11.45
N LYS A 275 -5.09 25.91 12.66
CA LYS A 275 -6.02 27.04 12.85
C LYS A 275 -5.33 28.30 13.32
N GLY A 276 -4.00 28.30 13.49
CA GLY A 276 -3.23 29.43 13.98
C GLY A 276 -3.69 29.95 15.34
N ARG A 277 -4.17 29.05 16.24
CA ARG A 277 -4.72 29.41 17.55
C ARG A 277 -3.65 29.27 18.63
N GLU A 278 -3.66 30.23 19.55
CA GLU A 278 -2.90 30.05 20.78
C GLU A 278 -3.56 28.99 21.70
N PHE A 279 -2.81 28.47 22.65
CA PHE A 279 -3.32 27.46 23.58
C PHE A 279 -4.50 27.98 24.42
N SER A 280 -4.46 29.27 24.79
CA SER A 280 -5.54 30.01 25.47
C SER A 280 -6.86 30.05 24.68
N ASP A 281 -6.76 30.00 23.35
CA ASP A 281 -7.91 30.08 22.45
C ASP A 281 -8.52 28.70 22.12
N ILE A 282 -8.00 27.63 22.74
CA ILE A 282 -8.56 26.29 22.62
C ILE A 282 -9.70 26.13 23.66
N TYR A 283 -10.89 26.52 23.21
CA TYR A 283 -12.11 26.52 24.03
C TYR A 283 -12.60 25.14 24.52
N ASP A 284 -12.00 24.05 24.11
CA ASP A 284 -12.45 22.69 24.36
C ASP A 284 -11.46 21.87 25.19
N LEU A 285 -10.74 22.53 26.09
CA LEU A 285 -9.82 21.85 27.05
C LEU A 285 -10.60 21.16 28.18
N ILE A 286 -11.76 21.68 28.56
CA ILE A 286 -12.70 21.03 29.47
C ILE A 286 -13.76 20.37 28.58
N ALA A 287 -13.79 19.05 28.61
CA ALA A 287 -14.79 18.30 27.83
C ALA A 287 -15.52 17.30 28.75
N LEU A 288 -16.84 17.33 28.69
CA LEU A 288 -17.72 16.39 29.36
C LEU A 288 -18.32 15.41 28.37
N ARG A 289 -18.55 14.20 28.82
CA ARG A 289 -19.27 13.20 28.11
C ARG A 289 -20.49 12.76 28.93
N VAL A 290 -21.67 12.87 28.35
CA VAL A 290 -22.93 12.40 28.92
C VAL A 290 -23.37 11.18 28.17
N ILE A 291 -23.55 10.06 28.86
CA ILE A 291 -24.05 8.80 28.30
C ILE A 291 -25.48 8.59 28.83
N THR A 292 -26.43 8.36 27.91
CA THR A 292 -27.86 8.19 28.19
C THR A 292 -28.36 6.85 27.68
N GLN A 293 -29.62 6.52 27.98
CA GLN A 293 -30.21 5.25 27.55
C GLN A 293 -30.84 5.32 26.16
N SER A 294 -31.44 6.45 25.80
CA SER A 294 -32.16 6.62 24.53
C SER A 294 -31.75 7.86 23.77
N VAL A 295 -32.05 7.89 22.47
CA VAL A 295 -31.85 9.06 21.60
C VAL A 295 -32.70 10.23 22.09
N GLY A 296 -33.95 9.97 22.59
CA GLY A 296 -34.80 11.00 23.18
C GLY A 296 -34.13 11.67 24.37
N ASP A 297 -33.49 10.89 25.26
CA ASP A 297 -32.78 11.42 26.41
C ASP A 297 -31.57 12.27 25.96
N CYS A 298 -30.90 11.92 24.87
CA CYS A 298 -29.80 12.74 24.33
C CYS A 298 -30.26 14.17 24.00
N TYR A 299 -31.43 14.33 23.36
CA TYR A 299 -31.96 15.65 23.04
C TYR A 299 -32.50 16.35 24.29
N SER A 300 -33.07 15.63 25.28
CA SER A 300 -33.47 16.14 26.56
C SER A 300 -32.30 16.72 27.35
N VAL A 301 -31.18 15.98 27.40
CA VAL A 301 -29.90 16.46 27.98
C VAL A 301 -29.43 17.73 27.27
N LEU A 302 -29.51 17.78 25.93
CA LEU A 302 -29.11 18.97 25.15
C LEU A 302 -29.97 20.18 25.58
N GLY A 303 -31.28 20.01 25.73
CA GLY A 303 -32.16 21.04 26.20
C GLY A 303 -31.80 21.54 27.60
N ALA A 304 -31.58 20.66 28.55
CA ALA A 304 -31.14 20.97 29.91
C ALA A 304 -29.79 21.73 29.92
N VAL A 305 -28.80 21.24 29.13
CA VAL A 305 -27.49 21.89 28.99
C VAL A 305 -27.62 23.32 28.47
N HIS A 306 -28.46 23.56 27.45
CA HIS A 306 -28.64 24.88 26.86
C HIS A 306 -29.53 25.81 27.75
N SER A 307 -30.32 25.24 28.63
CA SER A 307 -31.06 26.00 29.67
C SER A 307 -30.10 26.43 30.79
N LEU A 308 -29.17 25.56 31.18
CA LEU A 308 -28.21 25.80 32.23
C LEU A 308 -27.08 26.77 31.79
N TRP A 309 -26.57 26.61 30.56
CA TRP A 309 -25.42 27.35 30.03
C TRP A 309 -25.69 27.86 28.60
N HIS A 310 -25.22 29.04 28.29
CA HIS A 310 -25.39 29.65 26.96
C HIS A 310 -24.51 28.95 25.92
N PRO A 311 -25.08 28.43 24.83
CA PRO A 311 -24.33 27.79 23.75
C PRO A 311 -23.54 28.84 22.92
N LEU A 312 -22.32 28.47 22.51
CA LEU A 312 -21.51 29.25 21.59
C LEU A 312 -22.06 29.08 20.15
N PRO A 313 -22.39 30.19 19.44
CA PRO A 313 -22.90 30.12 18.07
C PRO A 313 -21.97 29.36 17.12
N GLY A 314 -22.54 28.53 16.25
CA GLY A 314 -21.80 27.76 15.26
C GLY A 314 -20.96 26.59 15.84
N ARG A 315 -21.14 26.25 17.10
CA ARG A 315 -20.40 25.17 17.77
C ARG A 315 -21.26 23.94 18.07
N PHE A 316 -22.53 23.99 17.74
CA PHE A 316 -23.40 22.83 17.80
C PHE A 316 -23.23 21.93 16.58
N LYS A 317 -23.16 20.62 16.78
CA LYS A 317 -23.11 19.60 15.73
C LYS A 317 -23.95 18.41 16.13
N ASP A 318 -24.83 18.02 15.25
CA ASP A 318 -25.69 16.85 15.41
C ASP A 318 -25.20 15.72 14.53
N TYR A 319 -24.40 14.85 15.14
CA TYR A 319 -23.92 13.62 14.49
C TYR A 319 -24.85 12.41 14.78
N ILE A 320 -25.95 12.60 15.52
CA ILE A 320 -26.99 11.58 15.65
C ILE A 320 -27.85 11.60 14.39
N ALA A 321 -28.34 12.79 14.01
CA ALA A 321 -29.11 12.96 12.79
C ALA A 321 -28.28 12.78 11.51
N THR A 322 -27.01 13.19 11.55
CA THR A 322 -26.10 13.11 10.41
C THR A 322 -24.79 12.42 10.83
N PRO A 323 -24.74 11.08 10.90
CA PRO A 323 -23.56 10.35 11.32
C PRO A 323 -22.34 10.65 10.44
N LYS A 324 -21.13 10.59 11.00
CA LYS A 324 -19.90 10.69 10.22
C LYS A 324 -19.71 9.45 9.33
N ALA A 325 -18.77 9.52 8.39
CA ALA A 325 -18.42 8.42 7.49
C ALA A 325 -18.00 7.13 8.21
N ASN A 326 -17.38 7.25 9.39
CA ASN A 326 -17.07 6.14 10.29
C ASN A 326 -18.22 5.79 11.25
N LEU A 327 -19.45 6.22 10.93
CA LEU A 327 -20.70 6.03 11.67
C LEU A 327 -20.66 6.56 13.11
N TYR A 328 -19.73 7.44 13.44
CA TYR A 328 -19.70 8.12 14.73
C TYR A 328 -20.95 8.95 14.93
N GLN A 329 -21.65 8.72 16.05
CA GLN A 329 -22.86 9.41 16.46
C GLN A 329 -22.68 10.06 17.83
N SER A 330 -23.04 11.33 17.95
CA SER A 330 -23.06 12.09 19.22
C SER A 330 -23.60 13.49 18.95
N LEU A 331 -24.29 14.10 19.90
CA LEU A 331 -24.47 15.55 19.89
C LEU A 331 -23.23 16.20 20.48
N HIS A 332 -22.75 17.25 19.83
CA HIS A 332 -21.66 18.07 20.33
C HIS A 332 -22.14 19.51 20.50
N THR A 333 -21.98 20.05 21.66
CA THR A 333 -22.22 21.46 21.91
C THR A 333 -21.06 22.04 22.73
N THR A 334 -20.77 23.30 22.51
CA THR A 334 -19.85 24.09 23.37
C THR A 334 -20.61 25.18 24.03
N VAL A 335 -20.57 25.22 25.33
CA VAL A 335 -21.31 26.18 26.16
C VAL A 335 -20.37 27.00 26.99
N ILE A 336 -20.81 28.19 27.46
CA ILE A 336 -20.06 28.99 28.41
C ILE A 336 -20.49 28.52 29.81
N GLY A 337 -19.62 27.78 30.48
CA GLY A 337 -19.86 27.22 31.81
C GLY A 337 -19.57 28.20 32.96
N LEU A 338 -19.26 27.61 34.13
CA LEU A 338 -18.88 28.37 35.32
C LEU A 338 -17.66 29.24 35.04
N ASP A 339 -17.61 30.40 35.59
CA ASP A 339 -16.52 31.40 35.46
C ASP A 339 -16.24 31.87 34.02
N GLY A 340 -17.22 31.76 33.11
CA GLY A 340 -17.10 32.22 31.73
C GLY A 340 -16.19 31.32 30.85
N ARG A 341 -15.83 30.13 31.32
CA ARG A 341 -14.98 29.19 30.55
C ARG A 341 -15.81 28.32 29.63
N PRO A 342 -15.37 28.10 28.41
CA PRO A 342 -16.06 27.21 27.48
C PRO A 342 -15.88 25.73 27.87
N ILE A 343 -17.00 24.99 27.80
CA ILE A 343 -17.05 23.54 28.06
C ILE A 343 -17.62 22.86 26.83
N GLU A 344 -16.89 21.88 26.27
CA GLU A 344 -17.41 21.00 25.21
C GLU A 344 -18.19 19.85 25.86
N ILE A 345 -19.44 19.66 25.44
CA ILE A 345 -20.29 18.57 25.95
C ILE A 345 -20.63 17.65 24.80
N GLN A 346 -20.33 16.37 24.98
CA GLN A 346 -20.63 15.28 24.03
C GLN A 346 -21.73 14.42 24.65
N ILE A 347 -22.87 14.29 23.96
CA ILE A 347 -24.00 13.55 24.44
C ILE A 347 -24.31 12.42 23.48
N ARG A 348 -24.46 11.21 23.99
CA ARG A 348 -24.70 10.01 23.20
C ARG A 348 -25.29 8.88 24.03
N THR A 349 -25.92 7.90 23.40
CA THR A 349 -26.38 6.70 24.08
C THR A 349 -25.23 5.75 24.45
N ALA A 350 -25.51 4.75 25.30
CA ALA A 350 -24.54 3.69 25.62
C ALA A 350 -24.08 2.95 24.37
N GLU A 351 -25.00 2.58 23.46
CA GLU A 351 -24.69 1.93 22.19
C GLU A 351 -23.79 2.79 21.28
N MET A 352 -24.12 4.08 21.15
CA MET A 352 -23.28 5.04 20.40
C MET A 352 -21.90 5.22 21.03
N HIS A 353 -21.81 5.08 22.36
CA HIS A 353 -20.55 5.14 23.06
C HIS A 353 -19.67 3.94 22.70
N GLU A 354 -20.21 2.74 22.78
CA GLU A 354 -19.49 1.51 22.42
C GLU A 354 -19.08 1.52 20.95
N ALA A 355 -20.00 1.86 20.04
CA ALA A 355 -19.68 2.01 18.63
C ALA A 355 -18.57 3.04 18.36
N SER A 356 -18.50 4.12 19.16
CA SER A 356 -17.45 5.15 19.03
C SER A 356 -16.08 4.74 19.61
N GLU A 357 -16.05 3.91 20.65
CA GLU A 357 -14.79 3.46 21.28
C GLU A 357 -14.21 2.22 20.58
N TYR A 358 -15.07 1.27 20.20
CA TYR A 358 -14.67 -0.02 19.63
C TYR A 358 -14.82 -0.09 18.11
N GLY A 359 -15.62 0.83 17.51
CA GLY A 359 -15.83 0.85 16.07
C GLY A 359 -16.38 -0.48 15.56
N ILE A 360 -15.80 -0.96 14.47
CA ILE A 360 -16.21 -2.23 13.84
C ILE A 360 -16.00 -3.44 14.77
N ALA A 361 -15.15 -3.35 15.80
CA ALA A 361 -14.92 -4.43 16.76
C ALA A 361 -16.15 -4.67 17.68
N ALA A 362 -17.01 -3.67 17.90
CA ALA A 362 -18.24 -3.80 18.71
C ALA A 362 -19.18 -4.92 18.21
N HIS A 363 -19.19 -5.21 16.91
CA HIS A 363 -20.02 -6.26 16.31
C HIS A 363 -19.73 -7.67 16.87
N TRP A 364 -18.47 -7.97 17.20
CA TRP A 364 -18.12 -9.28 17.76
C TRP A 364 -18.61 -9.49 19.18
N LEU A 365 -18.93 -8.40 19.91
CA LEU A 365 -19.58 -8.46 21.22
C LEU A 365 -21.01 -8.99 21.12
N TYR A 366 -21.80 -8.50 20.14
CA TYR A 366 -23.24 -8.78 20.04
C TYR A 366 -23.58 -10.06 19.27
N LYS A 367 -22.70 -10.59 18.44
CA LYS A 367 -22.94 -11.81 17.66
C LYS A 367 -23.21 -13.05 18.54
N LYS A 368 -22.80 -13.03 19.82
CA LYS A 368 -23.02 -14.12 20.80
C LYS A 368 -24.41 -14.11 21.45
N GLU A 369 -25.13 -13.00 21.42
CA GLU A 369 -26.43 -12.90 22.11
C GLU A 369 -27.64 -13.40 21.30
N GLY A 370 -27.42 -14.01 20.13
CA GLY A 370 -28.45 -14.83 19.44
C GLY A 370 -29.67 -14.09 18.90
N ASN A 371 -29.66 -12.76 18.77
CA ASN A 371 -30.83 -11.97 18.36
C ASN A 371 -30.77 -11.56 16.87
N SER A 372 -30.81 -12.56 15.96
CA SER A 372 -31.01 -12.29 14.54
C SER A 372 -32.43 -12.66 14.11
N LYS A 373 -33.40 -11.78 14.38
CA LYS A 373 -34.69 -11.80 13.70
C LYS A 373 -34.84 -10.55 12.82
N GLY A 374 -34.46 -10.67 11.57
CA GLY A 374 -35.14 -10.03 10.44
C GLY A 374 -34.92 -8.53 10.15
N GLN A 375 -34.24 -7.76 11.00
CA GLN A 375 -33.91 -6.36 10.71
C GLN A 375 -32.38 -6.18 10.80
N MET A 376 -31.76 -5.67 9.74
CA MET A 376 -30.33 -5.30 9.77
C MET A 376 -30.13 -4.27 10.88
N SER A 377 -29.31 -4.61 11.88
CA SER A 377 -28.94 -3.69 12.95
C SER A 377 -28.13 -2.50 12.40
N SER A 378 -28.01 -1.44 13.18
CA SER A 378 -27.13 -0.30 12.84
C SER A 378 -25.69 -0.75 12.62
N GLU A 379 -25.29 -1.81 13.32
CA GLU A 379 -23.97 -2.42 13.30
C GLU A 379 -23.73 -3.25 12.03
N ASP A 380 -24.71 -4.04 11.57
CA ASP A 380 -24.62 -4.74 10.28
C ASP A 380 -24.46 -3.75 9.12
N ARG A 381 -25.10 -2.58 9.22
CA ARG A 381 -24.92 -1.48 8.24
C ARG A 381 -23.50 -0.91 8.28
N MET A 382 -22.90 -0.77 9.47
CA MET A 382 -21.53 -0.30 9.65
C MET A 382 -20.51 -1.24 9.00
N ILE A 383 -20.64 -2.54 9.28
CA ILE A 383 -19.76 -3.57 8.70
C ILE A 383 -19.90 -3.59 7.20
N ASN A 384 -21.13 -3.64 6.69
CA ASN A 384 -21.37 -3.66 5.25
C ASN A 384 -20.86 -2.39 4.57
N SER A 385 -20.99 -1.22 5.18
CA SER A 385 -20.46 0.04 4.63
C SER A 385 -18.92 0.03 4.61
N THR A 386 -18.27 -0.46 5.67
CA THR A 386 -16.83 -0.56 5.77
C THR A 386 -16.27 -1.62 4.82
N ILE A 387 -16.89 -2.80 4.76
CA ILE A 387 -16.51 -3.85 3.80
C ILE A 387 -16.71 -3.37 2.36
N ASN A 388 -17.80 -2.67 2.06
CA ASN A 388 -18.04 -2.10 0.74
C ASN A 388 -17.01 -1.01 0.39
N TRP A 389 -16.61 -0.17 1.36
CA TRP A 389 -15.53 0.77 1.14
C TRP A 389 -14.20 0.04 0.86
N ILE A 390 -13.85 -0.98 1.65
CA ILE A 390 -12.66 -1.81 1.43
C ILE A 390 -12.71 -2.45 0.04
N ARG A 391 -13.85 -3.05 -0.36
CA ARG A 391 -14.02 -3.63 -1.69
C ARG A 391 -13.87 -2.60 -2.80
N LYS A 392 -14.53 -1.46 -2.67
CA LYS A 392 -14.39 -0.37 -3.63
C LYS A 392 -12.95 0.13 -3.75
N SER A 393 -12.23 0.25 -2.62
CA SER A 393 -10.82 0.61 -2.61
C SER A 393 -9.92 -0.47 -3.20
N LEU A 394 -10.35 -1.74 -3.18
CA LEU A 394 -9.65 -2.87 -3.79
C LEU A 394 -9.96 -3.02 -5.27
N ASP A 395 -11.21 -2.80 -5.68
CA ASP A 395 -11.62 -2.98 -7.08
C ASP A 395 -10.77 -2.10 -8.00
N TRP A 396 -10.52 -0.84 -7.60
CA TRP A 396 -9.61 0.01 -8.36
C TRP A 396 -8.12 -0.35 -8.19
N ALA A 397 -7.73 -0.99 -7.07
CA ALA A 397 -6.36 -1.44 -6.82
C ALA A 397 -6.02 -2.78 -7.53
N VAL A 398 -7.03 -3.57 -7.91
CA VAL A 398 -6.89 -4.87 -8.58
C VAL A 398 -7.16 -4.75 -10.08
N GLU A 399 -8.10 -3.88 -10.49
CA GLU A 399 -8.46 -3.68 -11.90
C GLU A 399 -7.41 -2.87 -12.68
N ASP A 400 -6.67 -1.98 -12.01
CA ASP A 400 -5.48 -1.35 -12.59
C ASP A 400 -4.26 -2.25 -12.30
N ASP A 401 -3.61 -2.74 -13.37
CA ASP A 401 -2.20 -3.09 -13.37
C ASP A 401 -1.43 -1.79 -13.03
N ILE A 402 -1.53 -1.35 -11.75
CA ILE A 402 -0.83 -0.16 -11.29
C ILE A 402 0.65 -0.53 -11.22
N ASP A 403 1.35 -0.32 -12.34
CA ASP A 403 2.81 -0.42 -12.43
C ASP A 403 3.51 0.59 -11.49
N ASN A 404 2.75 1.51 -10.86
CA ASN A 404 3.30 2.55 -10.00
C ASN A 404 2.80 2.45 -8.53
N PRO A 405 3.56 1.80 -7.64
CA PRO A 405 3.26 1.70 -6.22
C PRO A 405 3.08 3.04 -5.50
N HIS A 406 3.73 4.11 -5.99
CA HIS A 406 3.62 5.45 -5.40
C HIS A 406 2.26 6.11 -5.67
N GLU A 407 1.69 5.90 -6.85
CA GLU A 407 0.36 6.41 -7.19
C GLU A 407 -0.71 5.78 -6.28
N PHE A 408 -0.63 4.46 -6.10
CA PHE A 408 -1.49 3.73 -5.17
C PHE A 408 -1.41 4.28 -3.73
N LEU A 409 -0.19 4.52 -3.22
CA LEU A 409 0.00 5.08 -1.89
C LEU A 409 -0.59 6.48 -1.74
N ASN A 410 -0.41 7.32 -2.74
CA ASN A 410 -0.92 8.69 -2.71
C ASN A 410 -2.45 8.71 -2.77
N ASP A 411 -3.04 7.91 -3.66
CA ASP A 411 -4.49 7.78 -3.79
C ASP A 411 -5.12 7.22 -2.52
N LEU A 412 -4.48 6.22 -1.91
CA LEU A 412 -4.92 5.63 -0.65
C LEU A 412 -4.81 6.62 0.52
N LYS A 413 -3.69 7.36 0.64
CA LYS A 413 -3.53 8.40 1.67
C LYS A 413 -4.60 9.46 1.52
N VAL A 414 -4.85 9.89 0.31
CA VAL A 414 -5.88 10.86 0.00
C VAL A 414 -7.28 10.36 0.41
N ASP A 415 -7.62 9.11 0.13
CA ASP A 415 -8.91 8.51 0.47
C ASP A 415 -9.09 8.30 1.99
N LEU A 416 -7.99 8.08 2.71
CA LEU A 416 -7.99 7.94 4.18
C LEU A 416 -8.09 9.28 4.93
N PHE A 417 -7.59 10.38 4.35
CA PHE A 417 -7.41 11.65 5.08
C PHE A 417 -8.44 12.74 4.78
N GLU A 418 -9.20 12.65 3.66
CA GLU A 418 -10.07 13.76 3.29
C GLU A 418 -11.45 13.69 3.92
N HIS A 419 -11.93 14.87 4.32
CA HIS A 419 -13.30 15.05 4.84
C HIS A 419 -14.31 14.83 3.71
N GLU A 420 -15.31 14.02 3.95
CA GLU A 420 -16.43 13.79 3.05
C GLU A 420 -17.41 14.95 3.10
N ILE A 421 -18.03 15.22 1.95
CA ILE A 421 -19.20 16.11 1.82
C ILE A 421 -20.42 15.25 1.50
N PHE A 422 -21.58 15.69 1.97
CA PHE A 422 -22.84 15.04 1.67
C PHE A 422 -23.63 15.90 0.70
N VAL A 423 -23.96 15.31 -0.45
CA VAL A 423 -24.76 15.93 -1.52
C VAL A 423 -26.02 15.11 -1.77
N PHE A 424 -27.02 15.71 -2.37
CA PHE A 424 -28.31 15.06 -2.60
C PHE A 424 -28.53 14.75 -4.08
N THR A 425 -29.05 13.56 -4.37
CA THR A 425 -29.61 13.26 -5.70
C THR A 425 -30.91 14.05 -5.92
N PRO A 426 -31.43 14.16 -7.15
CA PRO A 426 -32.74 14.76 -7.40
C PRO A 426 -33.88 14.08 -6.65
N LYS A 427 -33.72 12.82 -6.29
CA LYS A 427 -34.71 12.03 -5.52
C LYS A 427 -34.60 12.26 -4.00
N GLY A 428 -33.61 13.04 -3.54
CA GLY A 428 -33.37 13.28 -2.13
C GLY A 428 -32.48 12.24 -1.43
N GLU A 429 -31.89 11.31 -2.17
CA GLU A 429 -30.94 10.35 -1.61
C GLU A 429 -29.62 11.06 -1.27
N VAL A 430 -29.06 10.75 -0.12
CA VAL A 430 -27.77 11.32 0.33
C VAL A 430 -26.62 10.51 -0.25
N MET A 431 -25.68 11.21 -0.89
CA MET A 431 -24.45 10.63 -1.38
C MET A 431 -23.24 11.28 -0.70
N SER A 432 -22.34 10.44 -0.21
CA SER A 432 -21.06 10.89 0.33
C SER A 432 -20.03 10.99 -0.79
N LEU A 433 -19.38 12.13 -0.88
CA LEU A 433 -18.28 12.39 -1.80
C LEU A 433 -17.11 13.01 -1.06
N ARG A 434 -15.95 12.95 -1.67
CA ARG A 434 -14.75 13.63 -1.19
C ARG A 434 -14.96 15.16 -1.23
N ARG A 435 -14.36 15.85 -0.27
CA ARG A 435 -14.26 17.31 -0.33
C ARG A 435 -13.54 17.74 -1.62
N ASN A 436 -14.01 18.78 -2.26
CA ASN A 436 -13.60 19.26 -3.58
C ASN A 436 -14.01 18.35 -4.76
N ALA A 437 -14.87 17.36 -4.54
CA ALA A 437 -15.43 16.56 -5.63
C ALA A 437 -16.20 17.44 -6.62
N THR A 438 -16.16 17.03 -7.89
CA THR A 438 -16.82 17.69 -9.00
C THR A 438 -18.15 17.01 -9.35
N PRO A 439 -19.04 17.63 -10.13
CA PRO A 439 -20.22 16.96 -10.66
C PRO A 439 -19.90 15.70 -11.47
N LEU A 440 -18.70 15.63 -12.06
CA LEU A 440 -18.25 14.45 -12.78
C LEU A 440 -17.92 13.31 -11.81
N ASP A 441 -17.27 13.59 -10.66
CA ASP A 441 -17.07 12.63 -9.59
C ASP A 441 -18.41 12.08 -9.08
N PHE A 442 -19.39 12.96 -8.89
CA PHE A 442 -20.74 12.56 -8.50
C PHE A 442 -21.39 11.65 -9.54
N ALA A 443 -21.27 11.96 -10.85
CA ALA A 443 -21.82 11.15 -11.93
C ALA A 443 -21.26 9.71 -11.88
N TYR A 444 -19.94 9.56 -11.73
CA TYR A 444 -19.28 8.25 -11.59
C TYR A 444 -19.58 7.56 -10.25
N ALA A 445 -19.87 8.31 -9.19
CA ALA A 445 -20.28 7.75 -7.91
C ALA A 445 -21.70 7.16 -7.98
N VAL A 446 -22.60 7.79 -8.74
CA VAL A 446 -23.96 7.26 -8.98
C VAL A 446 -23.89 5.95 -9.78
N HIS A 447 -23.32 5.98 -10.95
CA HIS A 447 -23.14 4.81 -11.83
C HIS A 447 -22.12 5.09 -12.91
N THR A 448 -21.34 4.06 -13.33
CA THR A 448 -20.34 4.19 -14.39
C THR A 448 -20.95 4.69 -15.70
N GLU A 449 -22.12 4.17 -16.10
CA GLU A 449 -22.83 4.61 -17.32
C GLU A 449 -23.28 6.08 -17.24
N VAL A 450 -23.71 6.55 -16.07
CA VAL A 450 -24.07 7.96 -15.87
C VAL A 450 -22.85 8.85 -16.04
N GLY A 451 -21.70 8.41 -15.49
CA GLY A 451 -20.40 9.05 -15.69
C GLY A 451 -19.99 9.09 -17.16
N ASN A 452 -19.97 7.94 -17.84
CA ASN A 452 -19.54 7.81 -19.22
C ASN A 452 -20.38 8.65 -20.20
N HIS A 453 -21.67 8.80 -19.92
CA HIS A 453 -22.61 9.56 -20.77
C HIS A 453 -22.89 10.99 -20.27
N CYS A 454 -22.08 11.50 -19.33
CA CYS A 454 -22.25 12.84 -18.76
C CYS A 454 -21.95 13.93 -19.83
N VAL A 455 -22.84 14.88 -19.95
CA VAL A 455 -22.67 16.06 -20.83
C VAL A 455 -22.72 17.38 -20.08
N GLY A 456 -23.16 17.37 -18.81
CA GLY A 456 -23.29 18.55 -18.00
C GLY A 456 -23.92 18.23 -16.65
N ALA A 457 -24.02 19.21 -15.79
CA ALA A 457 -24.65 19.09 -14.49
C ALA A 457 -25.45 20.33 -14.08
N LYS A 458 -26.45 20.13 -13.23
CA LYS A 458 -27.12 21.21 -12.50
C LYS A 458 -26.89 21.03 -11.01
N VAL A 459 -26.51 22.10 -10.34
CA VAL A 459 -26.39 22.16 -8.88
C VAL A 459 -27.43 23.15 -8.36
N ASN A 460 -28.28 22.73 -7.45
CA ASN A 460 -29.38 23.53 -6.90
C ASN A 460 -30.30 24.15 -7.98
N GLY A 461 -30.49 23.42 -9.10
CA GLY A 461 -31.31 23.85 -10.22
C GLY A 461 -30.59 24.70 -11.28
N SER A 462 -29.39 25.16 -11.03
CA SER A 462 -28.58 25.98 -11.94
C SER A 462 -27.58 25.13 -12.71
N VAL A 463 -27.42 25.33 -14.02
CA VAL A 463 -26.40 24.63 -14.83
C VAL A 463 -25.01 25.13 -14.42
N VAL A 464 -24.11 24.19 -14.13
CA VAL A 464 -22.73 24.47 -13.72
C VAL A 464 -21.73 23.76 -14.63
N PRO A 465 -20.50 24.23 -14.77
CA PRO A 465 -19.43 23.53 -15.47
C PRO A 465 -19.05 22.25 -14.69
N LEU A 466 -18.53 21.23 -15.40
CA LEU A 466 -18.09 19.97 -14.80
C LEU A 466 -16.89 20.15 -13.83
N THR A 467 -16.22 21.30 -13.89
CA THR A 467 -15.13 21.71 -12.98
C THR A 467 -15.62 22.34 -11.67
N HIS A 468 -16.93 22.53 -11.51
CA HIS A 468 -17.52 23.12 -10.31
C HIS A 468 -17.22 22.27 -9.09
N THR A 469 -16.86 22.89 -7.96
CA THR A 469 -16.63 22.18 -6.69
C THR A 469 -17.92 22.07 -5.93
N LEU A 470 -18.31 20.85 -5.57
CA LEU A 470 -19.53 20.59 -4.80
C LEU A 470 -19.34 20.91 -3.32
N GLU A 471 -20.42 21.44 -2.70
CA GLU A 471 -20.49 21.79 -1.29
C GLU A 471 -21.47 20.91 -0.52
N ILE A 472 -21.39 20.94 0.82
CA ILE A 472 -22.31 20.18 1.67
C ILE A 472 -23.74 20.71 1.49
N GLY A 473 -24.67 19.80 1.19
CA GLY A 473 -26.09 20.14 1.02
C GLY A 473 -26.50 20.39 -0.42
N ASP A 474 -25.56 20.38 -1.38
CA ASP A 474 -25.88 20.58 -2.79
C ASP A 474 -26.78 19.47 -3.33
N ARG A 475 -27.79 19.87 -4.11
CA ARG A 475 -28.62 18.95 -4.90
C ARG A 475 -28.10 18.88 -6.32
N VAL A 476 -27.59 17.72 -6.71
CA VAL A 476 -26.87 17.52 -7.97
C VAL A 476 -27.71 16.70 -8.94
N GLU A 477 -27.93 17.22 -10.14
CA GLU A 477 -28.58 16.54 -11.27
C GLU A 477 -27.60 16.43 -12.43
N ILE A 478 -27.35 15.20 -12.93
CA ILE A 478 -26.45 14.95 -14.04
C ILE A 478 -27.26 14.91 -15.35
N LEU A 479 -26.78 15.65 -16.34
CA LEU A 479 -27.33 15.64 -17.69
C LEU A 479 -26.58 14.61 -18.52
N THR A 480 -27.28 13.62 -19.07
CA THR A 480 -26.69 12.53 -19.84
C THR A 480 -27.16 12.52 -21.27
N ASN A 481 -26.28 12.07 -22.18
CA ASN A 481 -26.59 11.80 -23.58
C ASN A 481 -26.01 10.43 -23.96
N LYS A 482 -26.84 9.54 -24.50
CA LYS A 482 -26.44 8.17 -24.89
C LYS A 482 -25.28 8.11 -25.89
N ASN A 483 -25.08 9.16 -26.67
CA ASN A 483 -23.99 9.22 -27.65
C ASN A 483 -22.72 9.89 -27.12
N ALA A 484 -22.75 10.44 -25.88
CA ALA A 484 -21.58 11.03 -25.28
C ALA A 484 -20.60 9.95 -24.80
N ARG A 485 -19.33 10.29 -24.85
CA ARG A 485 -18.22 9.45 -24.37
C ARG A 485 -17.30 10.28 -23.48
N PRO A 486 -16.54 9.65 -22.56
CA PRO A 486 -15.54 10.33 -21.79
C PRO A 486 -14.49 11.03 -22.66
N SER A 487 -14.03 12.21 -22.21
CA SER A 487 -12.89 12.91 -22.81
C SER A 487 -11.63 12.60 -22.00
N HIS A 488 -10.47 12.54 -22.66
CA HIS A 488 -9.17 12.39 -21.98
C HIS A 488 -8.92 13.51 -20.95
N ASP A 489 -9.44 14.72 -21.17
CA ASP A 489 -9.33 15.84 -20.23
C ASP A 489 -10.03 15.57 -18.90
N TRP A 490 -11.00 14.66 -18.86
CA TRP A 490 -11.71 14.30 -17.63
C TRP A 490 -10.80 13.69 -16.57
N MET A 491 -9.70 13.05 -16.99
CA MET A 491 -8.67 12.53 -16.07
C MET A 491 -8.08 13.63 -15.16
N THR A 492 -8.04 14.87 -15.66
CA THR A 492 -7.55 16.03 -14.90
C THR A 492 -8.64 16.74 -14.10
N LEU A 493 -9.91 16.57 -14.49
CA LEU A 493 -11.05 17.21 -13.85
C LEU A 493 -11.54 16.47 -12.60
N VAL A 494 -11.51 15.14 -12.64
CA VAL A 494 -11.97 14.31 -11.53
C VAL A 494 -10.99 14.36 -10.35
N GLN A 495 -11.55 14.43 -9.15
CA GLN A 495 -10.80 14.47 -7.90
C GLN A 495 -10.77 13.12 -7.19
N THR A 496 -11.75 12.24 -7.48
CA THR A 496 -11.84 10.94 -6.82
C THR A 496 -11.03 9.87 -7.57
N PRO A 497 -10.24 9.04 -6.86
CA PRO A 497 -9.52 7.91 -7.45
C PRO A 497 -10.45 6.95 -8.20
N SER A 498 -11.64 6.70 -7.64
CA SER A 498 -12.66 5.83 -8.24
C SER A 498 -13.15 6.33 -9.61
N ALA A 499 -13.43 7.63 -9.78
CA ALA A 499 -13.83 8.19 -11.07
C ALA A 499 -12.68 8.09 -12.07
N ARG A 500 -11.44 8.40 -11.63
CA ARG A 500 -10.23 8.32 -12.45
C ARG A 500 -9.97 6.90 -12.95
N ALA A 501 -10.08 5.90 -12.08
CA ALA A 501 -9.94 4.49 -12.45
C ALA A 501 -10.99 4.05 -13.49
N LYS A 502 -12.27 4.44 -13.28
CA LYS A 502 -13.34 4.12 -14.23
C LYS A 502 -13.15 4.76 -15.60
N ILE A 503 -12.67 6.00 -15.65
CA ILE A 503 -12.34 6.70 -16.91
C ILE A 503 -11.15 6.00 -17.59
N ARG A 504 -10.10 5.66 -16.83
CA ARG A 504 -8.92 4.95 -17.36
C ARG A 504 -9.32 3.59 -17.94
N LYS A 505 -10.17 2.84 -17.22
CA LYS A 505 -10.70 1.56 -17.68
C LYS A 505 -11.46 1.70 -19.00
N PHE A 506 -12.32 2.73 -19.14
CA PHE A 506 -13.04 3.00 -20.38
C PHE A 506 -12.06 3.19 -21.55
N PHE A 507 -11.04 4.01 -21.41
CA PHE A 507 -10.04 4.22 -22.46
C PHE A 507 -9.17 2.98 -22.72
N ALA A 508 -8.86 2.20 -21.70
CA ALA A 508 -8.13 0.95 -21.85
C ALA A 508 -8.95 -0.09 -22.62
N GLU A 509 -10.25 -0.18 -22.37
CA GLU A 509 -11.16 -1.06 -23.12
C GLU A 509 -11.35 -0.58 -24.56
N GLU A 510 -11.47 0.73 -24.81
CA GLU A 510 -11.54 1.31 -26.16
C GLU A 510 -10.24 1.07 -26.93
N SER A 511 -9.08 1.37 -26.32
CA SER A 511 -7.76 1.07 -26.91
C SER A 511 -7.57 -0.42 -27.17
N ARG A 512 -8.02 -1.28 -26.26
CA ARG A 512 -7.91 -2.74 -26.43
C ARG A 512 -8.71 -3.25 -27.61
N SER A 513 -9.90 -2.67 -27.89
CA SER A 513 -10.69 -3.01 -29.07
C SER A 513 -9.94 -2.65 -30.34
N ASP A 514 -9.38 -1.44 -30.41
CA ASP A 514 -8.60 -0.96 -31.56
C ASP A 514 -7.31 -1.76 -31.75
N ASP A 515 -6.62 -2.07 -30.66
CA ASP A 515 -5.40 -2.89 -30.66
C ASP A 515 -5.71 -4.33 -31.09
N THR A 516 -6.83 -4.91 -30.65
CA THR A 516 -7.27 -6.26 -31.08
C THR A 516 -7.51 -6.29 -32.58
N GLU A 517 -8.20 -5.30 -33.15
CA GLU A 517 -8.48 -5.24 -34.57
C GLU A 517 -7.22 -4.98 -35.40
N ARG A 518 -6.34 -4.08 -34.93
CA ARG A 518 -5.01 -3.83 -35.51
C ARG A 518 -4.16 -5.07 -35.53
N GLY A 519 -3.99 -5.70 -34.35
CA GLY A 519 -3.17 -6.91 -34.18
C GLY A 519 -3.68 -8.08 -35.03
N ARG A 520 -5.00 -8.27 -35.10
CA ARG A 520 -5.64 -9.26 -35.98
C ARG A 520 -5.36 -8.98 -37.44
N SER A 521 -5.48 -7.71 -37.88
CA SER A 521 -5.21 -7.29 -39.26
C SER A 521 -3.74 -7.50 -39.63
N GLU A 522 -2.82 -7.09 -38.77
CA GLU A 522 -1.38 -7.23 -38.98
C GLU A 522 -0.95 -8.69 -39.00
N LEU A 523 -1.44 -9.51 -38.05
CA LEU A 523 -1.16 -10.94 -38.02
C LEU A 523 -1.73 -11.64 -39.26
N ALA A 524 -2.94 -11.27 -39.71
CA ALA A 524 -3.53 -11.81 -40.93
C ALA A 524 -2.68 -11.50 -42.16
N LYS A 525 -2.12 -10.29 -42.23
CA LYS A 525 -1.24 -9.87 -43.34
C LYS A 525 0.05 -10.68 -43.35
N GLU A 526 0.68 -10.91 -42.19
CA GLU A 526 1.92 -11.67 -42.09
C GLU A 526 1.72 -13.19 -42.36
N LEU A 527 0.60 -13.76 -41.85
CA LEU A 527 0.26 -15.16 -42.14
C LEU A 527 -0.05 -15.36 -43.64
N ARG A 528 -0.70 -14.40 -44.31
CA ARG A 528 -0.96 -14.47 -45.78
C ARG A 528 0.32 -14.45 -46.59
N LYS A 529 1.36 -13.69 -46.16
CA LYS A 529 2.66 -13.71 -46.86
C LYS A 529 3.29 -15.11 -46.85
N ARG A 530 2.94 -15.95 -45.85
CA ARG A 530 3.39 -17.35 -45.75
C ARG A 530 2.39 -18.36 -46.30
N GLY A 531 1.33 -17.91 -46.93
CA GLY A 531 0.31 -18.78 -47.56
C GLY A 531 -0.77 -19.28 -46.61
N TYR A 532 -0.84 -18.77 -45.36
CA TYR A 532 -1.83 -19.22 -44.38
C TYR A 532 -2.96 -18.18 -44.24
N GLY A 533 -4.21 -18.63 -44.26
CA GLY A 533 -5.38 -17.79 -43.99
C GLY A 533 -5.71 -17.80 -42.49
N ILE A 534 -5.85 -16.62 -41.86
CA ILE A 534 -6.11 -16.52 -40.40
C ILE A 534 -7.44 -17.18 -39.98
N SER A 535 -8.45 -17.22 -40.89
CA SER A 535 -9.78 -17.77 -40.62
C SER A 535 -9.91 -19.26 -40.94
N THR A 536 -8.84 -19.95 -41.37
CA THR A 536 -8.90 -21.39 -41.63
C THR A 536 -8.97 -22.18 -40.33
N THR A 537 -9.77 -23.23 -40.30
CA THR A 537 -9.94 -24.09 -39.10
C THR A 537 -8.61 -24.58 -38.54
N ARG A 538 -7.63 -24.83 -39.42
CA ARG A 538 -6.27 -25.24 -39.05
C ARG A 538 -5.51 -24.13 -38.36
N THR A 539 -5.55 -22.91 -38.88
CA THR A 539 -4.87 -21.74 -38.29
C THR A 539 -5.50 -21.34 -36.96
N VAL A 540 -6.82 -21.38 -36.84
CA VAL A 540 -7.54 -21.08 -35.60
C VAL A 540 -7.13 -22.06 -34.49
N LYS A 541 -7.05 -23.38 -34.79
CA LYS A 541 -6.57 -24.40 -33.83
C LYS A 541 -5.10 -24.20 -33.47
N ALA A 542 -4.27 -23.77 -34.40
CA ALA A 542 -2.88 -23.45 -34.12
C ALA A 542 -2.74 -22.23 -33.23
N LEU A 543 -3.50 -21.15 -33.51
CA LEU A 543 -3.56 -19.96 -32.68
C LEU A 543 -3.99 -20.28 -31.24
N THR A 544 -5.02 -21.11 -31.04
CA THR A 544 -5.45 -21.51 -29.69
C THR A 544 -4.34 -22.23 -28.90
N LYS A 545 -3.48 -22.99 -29.58
CA LYS A 545 -2.31 -23.64 -28.94
C LYS A 545 -1.18 -22.63 -28.66
N VAL A 546 -1.04 -21.62 -29.49
CA VAL A 546 0.01 -20.60 -29.35
C VAL A 546 -0.31 -19.63 -28.21
N VAL A 547 -1.60 -19.31 -27.96
CA VAL A 547 -2.06 -18.42 -26.89
C VAL A 547 -1.43 -18.79 -25.54
N SER A 548 -1.49 -20.07 -25.16
CA SER A 548 -0.93 -20.55 -23.87
C SER A 548 0.60 -20.51 -23.77
N GLN A 549 1.30 -20.43 -24.94
CA GLN A 549 2.77 -20.35 -24.99
C GLN A 549 3.29 -18.92 -24.82
N PHE A 550 2.41 -17.93 -25.01
CA PHE A 550 2.71 -16.51 -24.85
C PHE A 550 2.04 -15.90 -23.61
N ASP A 551 1.59 -16.74 -22.65
CA ASP A 551 0.94 -16.32 -21.39
C ASP A 551 -0.34 -15.49 -21.55
N TYR A 552 -1.06 -15.69 -22.68
CA TYR A 552 -2.38 -15.11 -22.89
C TYR A 552 -3.49 -16.12 -22.60
N HIS A 553 -4.67 -15.63 -22.22
CA HIS A 553 -5.82 -16.49 -21.92
C HIS A 553 -6.71 -16.75 -23.14
N THR A 554 -6.82 -15.76 -24.02
CA THR A 554 -7.67 -15.83 -25.23
C THR A 554 -6.91 -15.41 -26.50
N THR A 555 -7.45 -15.77 -27.66
CA THR A 555 -6.91 -15.32 -28.96
C THR A 555 -7.03 -13.80 -29.14
N ASP A 556 -8.08 -13.19 -28.57
CA ASP A 556 -8.30 -11.75 -28.62
C ASP A 556 -7.27 -11.01 -27.73
N ASP A 557 -6.86 -11.59 -26.59
CA ASP A 557 -5.77 -11.06 -25.78
C ASP A 557 -4.43 -11.08 -26.51
N LEU A 558 -4.16 -12.15 -27.25
CA LEU A 558 -2.98 -12.25 -28.09
C LEU A 558 -3.00 -11.18 -29.21
N PHE A 559 -4.16 -10.97 -29.84
CA PHE A 559 -4.30 -9.92 -30.87
C PHE A 559 -4.13 -8.53 -30.28
N ALA A 560 -4.73 -8.25 -29.13
CA ALA A 560 -4.52 -6.99 -28.40
C ALA A 560 -3.03 -6.80 -28.03
N GLY A 561 -2.36 -7.84 -27.56
CA GLY A 561 -0.93 -7.81 -27.25
C GLY A 561 -0.05 -7.52 -28.47
N ILE A 562 -0.41 -8.04 -29.63
CA ILE A 562 0.25 -7.74 -30.91
C ILE A 562 0.00 -6.28 -31.32
N GLY A 563 -1.26 -5.83 -31.29
CA GLY A 563 -1.65 -4.47 -31.69
C GLY A 563 -1.06 -3.38 -30.79
N ALA A 564 -0.92 -3.67 -29.50
CA ALA A 564 -0.25 -2.81 -28.53
C ALA A 564 1.30 -2.88 -28.58
N GLY A 565 1.89 -3.73 -29.45
CA GLY A 565 3.33 -3.91 -29.57
C GLY A 565 3.99 -4.67 -28.41
N LYS A 566 3.21 -5.26 -27.50
CA LYS A 566 3.68 -6.05 -26.35
C LYS A 566 4.16 -7.45 -26.75
N CYS A 567 3.66 -7.95 -27.89
CA CYS A 567 4.00 -9.27 -28.42
C CYS A 567 4.51 -9.15 -29.86
N SER A 568 5.62 -9.83 -30.17
CA SER A 568 6.23 -9.79 -31.49
C SER A 568 5.42 -10.61 -32.50
N ILE A 569 4.91 -9.97 -33.53
CA ILE A 569 4.17 -10.62 -34.65
C ILE A 569 4.99 -11.75 -35.27
N ILE A 570 6.30 -11.52 -35.48
CA ILE A 570 7.20 -12.50 -36.12
C ILE A 570 7.32 -13.77 -35.29
N GLN A 571 7.39 -13.64 -33.98
CA GLN A 571 7.46 -14.80 -33.07
C GLN A 571 6.16 -15.62 -33.12
N VAL A 572 5.01 -14.95 -33.07
CA VAL A 572 3.69 -15.59 -33.17
C VAL A 572 3.53 -16.30 -34.52
N VAL A 573 3.86 -15.62 -35.64
CA VAL A 573 3.78 -16.20 -36.98
C VAL A 573 4.71 -17.42 -37.14
N ASN A 574 5.93 -17.35 -36.62
CA ASN A 574 6.88 -18.48 -36.66
C ASN A 574 6.31 -19.68 -35.90
N LYS A 575 5.72 -19.45 -34.71
CA LYS A 575 5.17 -20.52 -33.88
C LYS A 575 3.91 -21.13 -34.48
N VAL A 576 3.04 -20.30 -35.07
CA VAL A 576 1.85 -20.76 -35.84
C VAL A 576 2.27 -21.59 -37.04
N SER A 577 3.28 -21.14 -37.81
CA SER A 577 3.79 -21.87 -38.95
C SER A 577 4.37 -23.24 -38.56
N GLU A 578 5.16 -23.29 -37.47
CA GLU A 578 5.74 -24.54 -36.92
C GLU A 578 4.63 -25.57 -36.62
N ILE A 579 3.56 -25.15 -35.92
CA ILE A 579 2.43 -26.02 -35.59
C ILE A 579 1.64 -26.46 -36.84
N LEU A 580 1.55 -25.59 -37.86
CA LEU A 580 0.87 -25.90 -39.10
C LEU A 580 1.70 -26.87 -39.97
N GLU A 581 3.02 -26.77 -39.99
CA GLU A 581 3.94 -27.64 -40.67
C GLU A 581 4.02 -29.04 -40.04
N GLU A 582 4.07 -29.10 -38.70
CA GLU A 582 4.01 -30.37 -37.95
C GLU A 582 2.72 -31.17 -38.23
N GLY A 583 1.63 -30.50 -38.50
CA GLY A 583 0.34 -31.10 -38.85
C GLY A 583 0.15 -31.36 -40.39
N SER A 584 1.18 -31.21 -41.21
CA SER A 584 1.09 -31.49 -42.63
C SER A 584 1.11 -33.01 -42.91
N PRO A 585 0.41 -33.52 -43.94
CA PRO A 585 0.44 -34.94 -44.28
C PRO A 585 1.87 -35.48 -44.53
N GLU A 586 2.75 -34.63 -45.03
CA GLU A 586 4.15 -34.95 -45.32
C GLU A 586 4.99 -35.07 -44.04
N ALA A 587 4.78 -34.16 -43.03
CA ALA A 587 5.43 -34.22 -41.72
C ALA A 587 4.93 -35.41 -40.89
N ILE A 588 3.63 -35.73 -40.97
CA ILE A 588 3.06 -36.92 -40.30
C ILE A 588 3.64 -38.22 -40.93
N ALA A 589 3.79 -38.25 -42.24
CA ALA A 589 4.39 -39.38 -42.92
C ALA A 589 5.90 -39.53 -42.62
N GLN A 590 6.60 -38.43 -42.46
CA GLN A 590 8.01 -38.41 -42.08
C GLN A 590 8.21 -38.83 -40.60
N ALA A 591 7.38 -38.33 -39.70
CA ALA A 591 7.40 -38.75 -38.29
C ALA A 591 7.00 -40.22 -38.10
N ALA A 592 6.08 -40.76 -38.91
CA ALA A 592 5.74 -42.17 -38.94
C ALA A 592 6.93 -43.04 -39.38
N ARG A 593 7.63 -42.63 -40.46
CA ARG A 593 8.84 -43.32 -40.95
C ARG A 593 10.01 -43.28 -39.95
N GLU A 594 10.14 -42.18 -39.17
CA GLU A 594 11.14 -42.04 -38.13
C GLU A 594 10.79 -42.90 -36.90
N ARG A 595 9.52 -43.00 -36.51
CA ARG A 595 9.05 -43.92 -35.46
C ARG A 595 9.23 -45.39 -35.83
N GLU A 596 8.99 -45.76 -37.08
CA GLU A 596 9.27 -47.13 -37.58
C GLU A 596 10.76 -47.44 -37.56
N LYS A 597 11.63 -46.47 -37.94
CA LYS A 597 13.06 -46.61 -37.85
C LYS A 597 13.56 -46.71 -36.39
N GLN A 598 12.91 -46.02 -35.47
CA GLN A 598 13.26 -46.02 -34.06
C GLN A 598 12.80 -47.33 -33.38
N ALA A 599 11.59 -47.81 -33.70
CA ALA A 599 11.06 -49.09 -33.24
C ALA A 599 11.89 -50.25 -33.79
N ALA A 600 12.38 -50.19 -35.06
CA ALA A 600 13.28 -51.18 -35.64
C ALA A 600 14.66 -51.16 -34.97
N LYS A 601 15.18 -49.98 -34.55
CA LYS A 601 16.40 -49.85 -33.74
C LYS A 601 16.25 -50.44 -32.33
N GLU A 602 15.13 -50.18 -31.67
CA GLU A 602 14.83 -50.72 -30.33
C GLU A 602 14.64 -52.25 -30.35
N ALA A 603 14.01 -52.78 -31.40
CA ALA A 603 13.91 -54.24 -31.61
C ALA A 603 15.29 -54.88 -31.86
N ALA A 604 16.22 -54.19 -32.53
CA ALA A 604 17.58 -54.70 -32.75
C ALA A 604 18.46 -54.64 -31.47
N ILE A 605 18.15 -53.75 -30.54
CA ILE A 605 18.89 -53.63 -29.26
C ILE A 605 18.43 -54.70 -28.23
N SER A 606 17.19 -55.22 -28.37
CA SER A 606 16.65 -56.22 -27.46
C SER A 606 17.23 -57.63 -27.58
N GLN A 607 18.07 -57.95 -28.61
CA GLN A 607 18.63 -59.27 -28.85
C GLN A 607 20.06 -59.52 -28.39
N ASN A 608 20.73 -58.60 -27.70
CA ASN A 608 22.04 -58.84 -27.17
C ASN A 608 22.25 -58.32 -25.75
N LYS A 609 22.19 -59.20 -24.75
CA LYS A 609 22.82 -59.02 -23.42
C LYS A 609 24.01 -60.04 -23.36
N PRO A 610 25.16 -59.76 -22.70
CA PRO A 610 25.29 -59.54 -21.29
C PRO A 610 26.39 -58.50 -20.81
N LEU A 611 26.15 -58.04 -19.57
CA LEU A 611 27.09 -57.63 -18.51
C LEU A 611 28.58 -57.36 -18.87
N THR A 612 29.01 -56.11 -18.52
CA THR A 612 29.89 -55.74 -17.38
C THR A 612 30.45 -54.33 -17.51
N THR A 613 30.39 -53.63 -16.40
CA THR A 613 31.24 -52.54 -15.89
C THR A 613 32.36 -51.97 -16.78
N ALA A 614 32.42 -50.67 -16.82
CA ALA A 614 33.47 -49.71 -16.53
C ALA A 614 33.56 -48.54 -17.53
N TYR A 615 33.63 -47.40 -16.99
CA TYR A 615 34.16 -46.16 -17.49
C TYR A 615 34.79 -46.16 -18.88
N ALA A 616 34.23 -45.30 -19.76
CA ALA A 616 35.05 -44.55 -20.72
C ALA A 616 34.26 -43.39 -21.31
N ILE A 617 34.80 -42.19 -21.08
CA ILE A 617 34.51 -40.94 -21.77
C ILE A 617 34.84 -41.11 -23.25
N SER A 618 33.91 -40.82 -24.16
CA SER A 618 34.35 -40.42 -25.50
C SER A 618 33.34 -39.44 -26.13
N ARG A 619 33.89 -38.31 -26.48
CA ARG A 619 33.36 -37.24 -27.34
C ARG A 619 32.82 -37.80 -28.63
N THR A 620 31.63 -37.38 -29.01
CA THR A 620 31.33 -36.97 -30.37
C THR A 620 30.23 -35.92 -30.35
N ALA A 621 30.65 -34.75 -30.83
CA ALA A 621 29.79 -33.62 -31.10
C ALA A 621 28.85 -33.88 -32.27
N ARG A 622 27.57 -33.50 -32.14
CA ARG A 622 26.78 -32.95 -33.23
C ARG A 622 25.53 -32.28 -32.68
N GLY A 623 25.51 -30.92 -32.71
CA GLY A 623 24.34 -30.16 -33.10
C GLY A 623 23.19 -30.05 -32.08
N ALA A 624 23.42 -29.51 -30.85
CA ALA A 624 22.38 -28.88 -30.07
C ALA A 624 22.35 -27.38 -30.40
N ARG A 625 21.24 -26.91 -30.97
CA ARG A 625 20.99 -25.49 -31.19
C ARG A 625 21.01 -24.79 -29.85
N HIS A 626 22.04 -23.95 -29.65
CA HIS A 626 22.14 -23.06 -28.49
C HIS A 626 20.88 -22.18 -28.36
N LYS A 627 20.22 -22.23 -27.21
CA LYS A 627 19.41 -21.11 -26.75
C LYS A 627 20.36 -19.94 -26.49
N ARG A 628 20.36 -18.95 -27.39
CA ARG A 628 21.14 -17.73 -27.22
C ARG A 628 20.62 -16.99 -25.98
N ASN A 629 21.51 -16.78 -25.04
CA ASN A 629 21.25 -15.81 -23.95
C ASN A 629 21.11 -14.42 -24.56
N ASN A 630 20.01 -13.75 -24.29
CA ASN A 630 19.65 -12.43 -24.87
C ASN A 630 20.53 -11.26 -24.38
N CYS A 631 21.57 -11.48 -23.56
CA CYS A 631 22.37 -10.41 -22.97
C CYS A 631 23.76 -10.21 -23.61
N GLY A 632 24.10 -10.95 -24.69
CA GLY A 632 25.36 -10.75 -25.43
C GLY A 632 26.63 -11.09 -24.65
N VAL A 633 26.55 -11.96 -23.63
CA VAL A 633 27.71 -12.42 -22.83
C VAL A 633 27.79 -13.94 -22.83
N VAL A 634 28.96 -14.47 -23.00
CA VAL A 634 29.28 -15.90 -22.95
C VAL A 634 30.14 -16.19 -21.72
N VAL A 635 29.79 -17.25 -21.01
CA VAL A 635 30.54 -17.75 -19.86
C VAL A 635 31.59 -18.76 -20.36
N LYS A 636 32.86 -18.53 -20.02
CA LYS A 636 33.93 -19.47 -20.41
C LYS A 636 33.82 -20.75 -19.59
N GLY A 637 33.40 -21.84 -20.24
CA GLY A 637 33.39 -23.18 -19.62
C GLY A 637 32.04 -23.84 -19.46
N ASP A 638 30.92 -23.12 -19.53
CA ASP A 638 29.58 -23.70 -19.40
C ASP A 638 28.55 -22.88 -20.17
N SER A 639 27.89 -23.48 -21.17
CA SER A 639 27.00 -22.77 -22.09
C SER A 639 25.56 -22.67 -21.63
N ASP A 640 25.17 -23.27 -20.48
CA ASP A 640 23.81 -23.40 -20.04
C ASP A 640 23.42 -22.54 -18.81
N LEU A 641 24.36 -21.70 -18.35
CA LEU A 641 24.09 -20.81 -17.22
C LEU A 641 23.28 -19.57 -17.65
N LEU A 642 22.23 -19.28 -16.91
CA LEU A 642 21.48 -18.01 -17.06
C LEU A 642 22.40 -16.84 -16.72
N VAL A 643 22.58 -15.93 -17.67
CA VAL A 643 23.42 -14.74 -17.51
C VAL A 643 22.54 -13.50 -17.51
N HIS A 644 22.79 -12.57 -16.57
CA HIS A 644 22.14 -11.27 -16.54
C HIS A 644 23.13 -10.14 -16.24
N LEU A 645 22.91 -8.97 -16.87
CA LEU A 645 23.74 -7.79 -16.65
C LEU A 645 23.34 -7.12 -15.32
N ALA A 646 24.34 -6.76 -14.51
CA ALA A 646 24.11 -6.15 -13.21
C ALA A 646 23.60 -4.71 -13.33
N HIS A 647 22.47 -4.41 -12.70
CA HIS A 647 21.85 -3.07 -12.70
C HIS A 647 22.69 -2.00 -11.99
N CYS A 648 23.64 -2.40 -11.12
CA CYS A 648 24.46 -1.43 -10.38
C CYS A 648 25.54 -0.75 -11.23
N CYS A 649 25.88 -1.30 -12.40
CA CYS A 649 26.94 -0.76 -13.27
C CYS A 649 26.57 -0.81 -14.76
N ASN A 650 25.46 -1.46 -15.14
CA ASN A 650 24.96 -1.57 -16.51
C ASN A 650 26.09 -1.76 -17.55
N PRO A 651 26.80 -2.91 -17.55
CA PRO A 651 27.88 -3.12 -18.48
C PRO A 651 27.39 -3.14 -19.93
N VAL A 652 28.18 -2.60 -20.86
CA VAL A 652 27.93 -2.61 -22.31
C VAL A 652 29.04 -3.32 -23.05
N ALA A 653 28.77 -3.79 -24.27
CA ALA A 653 29.81 -4.45 -25.10
C ALA A 653 31.04 -3.54 -25.26
N GLY A 654 32.20 -4.07 -24.92
CA GLY A 654 33.46 -3.33 -24.87
C GLY A 654 33.93 -2.93 -23.46
N ASP A 655 33.05 -2.92 -22.46
CA ASP A 655 33.48 -2.79 -21.06
C ASP A 655 34.25 -4.06 -20.59
N ASP A 656 35.25 -3.92 -19.74
CA ASP A 656 35.86 -5.04 -19.03
C ASP A 656 34.87 -5.59 -18.02
N ILE A 657 34.53 -6.90 -18.13
CA ILE A 657 33.50 -7.53 -17.34
C ILE A 657 33.97 -8.71 -16.50
N ILE A 658 33.29 -8.94 -15.39
CA ILE A 658 33.53 -10.04 -14.47
C ILE A 658 32.18 -10.68 -14.12
N GLY A 659 32.10 -12.01 -14.15
CA GLY A 659 30.90 -12.77 -13.78
C GLY A 659 30.92 -13.20 -12.32
N PHE A 660 29.81 -13.15 -11.66
CA PHE A 660 29.61 -13.60 -10.28
C PHE A 660 28.43 -14.57 -10.20
N VAL A 661 28.66 -15.81 -9.73
CA VAL A 661 27.63 -16.83 -9.59
C VAL A 661 26.73 -16.52 -8.40
N THR A 662 25.45 -16.22 -8.65
CA THR A 662 24.46 -15.91 -7.63
C THR A 662 23.72 -17.18 -7.16
N ARG A 663 23.27 -17.21 -5.91
CA ARG A 663 22.47 -18.34 -5.40
C ARG A 663 21.08 -18.29 -6.01
N GLY A 664 20.79 -19.17 -6.97
CA GLY A 664 19.47 -19.36 -7.57
C GLY A 664 19.08 -18.45 -8.75
N ARG A 665 19.94 -17.49 -9.18
CA ARG A 665 19.65 -16.56 -10.30
C ARG A 665 20.65 -16.60 -11.45
N GLY A 666 21.55 -17.57 -11.49
CA GLY A 666 22.58 -17.66 -12.53
C GLY A 666 23.77 -16.73 -12.30
N VAL A 667 24.40 -16.26 -13.37
CA VAL A 667 25.60 -15.43 -13.35
C VAL A 667 25.23 -13.96 -13.52
N SER A 668 25.58 -13.13 -12.54
CA SER A 668 25.48 -11.67 -12.62
C SER A 668 26.77 -11.10 -13.19
N VAL A 669 26.71 -10.36 -14.30
CA VAL A 669 27.86 -9.77 -14.97
C VAL A 669 27.99 -8.31 -14.57
N HIS A 670 29.12 -7.95 -14.02
CA HIS A 670 29.50 -6.60 -13.60
C HIS A 670 30.66 -6.08 -14.45
N ARG A 671 30.81 -4.77 -14.48
CA ARG A 671 32.06 -4.15 -14.94
C ARG A 671 33.16 -4.42 -13.92
N ALA A 672 34.39 -4.65 -14.40
CA ALA A 672 35.55 -4.92 -13.53
C ALA A 672 35.83 -3.78 -12.52
N ASN A 673 35.53 -2.53 -12.89
CA ASN A 673 35.73 -1.33 -12.07
C ASN A 673 34.47 -0.95 -11.24
N CYS A 674 33.47 -1.80 -11.13
CA CYS A 674 32.27 -1.54 -10.34
C CYS A 674 32.58 -1.54 -8.81
N PRO A 675 32.16 -0.51 -8.03
CA PRO A 675 32.42 -0.49 -6.59
C PRO A 675 31.94 -1.74 -5.85
N ASN A 676 30.81 -2.30 -6.26
CA ASN A 676 30.26 -3.52 -5.65
C ASN A 676 31.10 -4.77 -5.96
N VAL A 677 31.92 -4.77 -6.98
CA VAL A 677 32.83 -5.89 -7.28
C VAL A 677 33.94 -6.00 -6.26
N GLN A 678 34.41 -4.89 -5.69
CA GLN A 678 35.45 -4.90 -4.65
C GLN A 678 35.00 -5.66 -3.39
N ASP A 679 33.73 -5.53 -3.02
CA ASP A 679 33.13 -6.29 -1.92
C ASP A 679 32.95 -7.78 -2.28
N LEU A 680 32.67 -8.08 -3.55
CA LEU A 680 32.54 -9.44 -4.06
C LEU A 680 33.87 -10.17 -4.18
N LEU A 681 35.00 -9.45 -4.34
CA LEU A 681 36.37 -9.98 -4.40
C LEU A 681 36.94 -10.39 -3.05
N SER A 682 36.19 -10.19 -1.93
CA SER A 682 36.58 -10.64 -0.61
C SER A 682 36.85 -12.16 -0.57
N LYS A 683 37.78 -12.60 0.28
CA LYS A 683 38.26 -14.01 0.35
C LYS A 683 37.15 -15.05 0.49
N GLU A 684 36.01 -14.70 1.08
CA GLU A 684 34.88 -15.59 1.25
C GLU A 684 34.10 -15.88 -0.04
N ASN A 685 34.19 -15.00 -1.05
CA ASN A 685 33.41 -15.09 -2.28
C ASN A 685 34.27 -15.41 -3.53
N ALA A 686 35.56 -15.57 -3.39
CA ALA A 686 36.50 -15.79 -4.51
C ALA A 686 36.14 -17.01 -5.38
N ASN A 687 35.58 -18.07 -4.78
CA ASN A 687 35.15 -19.29 -5.47
C ASN A 687 33.88 -19.14 -6.32
N ARG A 688 33.24 -17.96 -6.32
CA ARG A 688 32.00 -17.67 -7.05
C ARG A 688 32.23 -16.77 -8.26
N ILE A 689 33.48 -16.39 -8.51
CA ILE A 689 33.87 -15.58 -9.66
C ILE A 689 34.08 -16.50 -10.86
N ILE A 690 33.58 -16.08 -12.02
CA ILE A 690 33.68 -16.83 -13.27
C ILE A 690 34.07 -15.90 -14.41
N ASP A 691 34.93 -16.38 -15.30
CA ASP A 691 35.32 -15.64 -16.48
C ASP A 691 34.18 -15.55 -17.49
N VAL A 692 33.90 -14.33 -17.91
CA VAL A 692 32.88 -14.01 -18.91
C VAL A 692 33.49 -13.17 -20.02
N ALA A 693 32.92 -13.28 -21.21
CA ALA A 693 33.34 -12.50 -22.37
C ALA A 693 32.15 -12.04 -23.19
N TRP A 694 32.26 -10.91 -23.88
CA TRP A 694 31.21 -10.42 -24.79
C TRP A 694 31.11 -11.34 -26.02
N ASP A 695 29.87 -11.67 -26.40
CA ASP A 695 29.56 -12.31 -27.67
C ASP A 695 29.30 -11.23 -28.73
N THR A 696 30.25 -11.00 -29.59
CA THR A 696 30.20 -9.98 -30.65
C THR A 696 29.36 -10.42 -31.87
N SER A 697 28.74 -11.60 -31.84
CA SER A 697 28.03 -12.18 -33.00
C SER A 697 26.55 -11.79 -33.10
N GLY A 698 25.99 -11.00 -32.15
CA GLY A 698 24.58 -10.62 -32.11
C GLY A 698 24.38 -9.12 -31.84
N ALA A 699 23.42 -8.50 -32.54
CA ALA A 699 23.01 -7.14 -32.29
C ALA A 699 22.22 -7.10 -30.94
N THR A 700 22.89 -6.64 -29.88
CA THR A 700 22.26 -6.44 -28.55
C THR A 700 22.22 -4.95 -28.26
N GLU A 701 21.07 -4.39 -27.93
CA GLU A 701 20.96 -2.99 -27.48
C GLU A 701 21.27 -2.88 -26.00
N PHE A 702 22.13 -1.93 -25.65
CA PHE A 702 22.52 -1.64 -24.27
C PHE A 702 21.98 -0.31 -23.81
N ARG A 703 21.48 -0.23 -22.57
CA ARG A 703 20.94 1.00 -21.97
C ARG A 703 22.01 1.72 -21.17
N VAL A 704 22.25 2.97 -21.51
CA VAL A 704 23.27 3.81 -20.87
C VAL A 704 22.65 5.10 -20.39
N GLU A 705 22.96 5.50 -19.16
CA GLU A 705 22.59 6.81 -18.61
C GLU A 705 23.72 7.80 -18.80
N ILE A 706 23.40 8.94 -19.42
CA ILE A 706 24.35 10.04 -19.63
C ILE A 706 23.83 11.31 -18.95
N VAL A 707 24.75 12.11 -18.43
CA VAL A 707 24.48 13.43 -17.89
C VAL A 707 25.21 14.47 -18.70
N ILE A 708 24.49 15.54 -19.01
CA ILE A 708 24.97 16.69 -19.76
C ILE A 708 24.76 17.90 -18.86
N GLU A 709 25.85 18.68 -18.65
CA GLU A 709 25.81 19.95 -17.94
C GLU A 709 26.05 21.07 -18.94
N ALA A 710 25.14 22.06 -18.95
CA ALA A 710 25.18 23.13 -19.92
C ALA A 710 24.69 24.47 -19.32
N ILE A 711 25.02 25.59 -19.96
CA ILE A 711 24.40 26.87 -19.67
C ILE A 711 23.09 26.96 -20.44
N ASP A 712 22.00 27.32 -19.73
CA ASP A 712 20.67 27.36 -20.31
C ASP A 712 20.55 28.40 -21.44
N ARG A 713 19.93 28.00 -22.53
CA ARG A 713 19.60 28.84 -23.67
C ARG A 713 18.41 28.33 -24.43
N THR A 714 17.78 29.21 -25.21
CA THR A 714 16.71 28.82 -26.13
C THR A 714 17.19 27.71 -27.08
N SER A 715 16.38 26.68 -27.27
CA SER A 715 16.62 25.50 -28.13
C SER A 715 17.75 24.54 -27.68
N LEU A 716 18.32 24.70 -26.49
CA LEU A 716 19.38 23.82 -26.00
C LEU A 716 18.97 22.33 -26.00
N LEU A 717 17.79 22.02 -25.44
CA LEU A 717 17.27 20.65 -25.39
C LEU A 717 17.07 20.07 -26.81
N LYS A 718 16.57 20.88 -27.75
CA LYS A 718 16.41 20.48 -29.16
C LYS A 718 17.75 20.12 -29.79
N ASP A 719 18.77 20.97 -29.62
CA ASP A 719 20.08 20.75 -30.22
C ASP A 719 20.77 19.49 -29.66
N ILE A 720 20.63 19.26 -28.34
CA ILE A 720 21.15 18.04 -27.68
C ILE A 720 20.40 16.79 -28.17
N THR A 721 19.06 16.83 -28.30
CA THR A 721 18.29 15.69 -28.77
C THR A 721 18.61 15.36 -30.24
N ILE A 722 18.84 16.36 -31.08
CA ILE A 722 19.30 16.16 -32.45
C ILE A 722 20.69 15.50 -32.46
N ALA A 723 21.64 16.01 -31.69
CA ALA A 723 23.00 15.45 -31.61
C ALA A 723 23.00 13.99 -31.15
N LEU A 724 22.13 13.62 -30.20
CA LEU A 724 21.95 12.26 -29.71
C LEU A 724 21.35 11.34 -30.82
N SER A 725 20.31 11.81 -31.50
CA SER A 725 19.63 11.07 -32.56
C SER A 725 20.52 10.88 -33.80
N ASP A 726 21.24 11.92 -34.20
CA ASP A 726 22.15 11.86 -35.35
C ASP A 726 23.34 10.93 -35.09
N SER A 727 23.72 10.73 -33.83
CA SER A 727 24.72 9.74 -33.43
C SER A 727 24.22 8.30 -33.43
N GLY A 728 22.96 8.05 -33.82
CA GLY A 728 22.36 6.70 -33.88
C GLY A 728 21.90 6.13 -32.54
N ALA A 729 21.80 6.95 -31.50
CA ALA A 729 21.30 6.54 -30.20
C ALA A 729 19.78 6.72 -30.14
N ASN A 730 19.08 5.73 -29.59
CA ASN A 730 17.66 5.82 -29.32
C ASN A 730 17.43 6.37 -27.90
N ILE A 731 16.74 7.50 -27.76
CA ILE A 731 16.47 8.14 -26.47
C ILE A 731 15.26 7.45 -25.83
N LEU A 732 15.47 6.81 -24.68
CA LEU A 732 14.42 6.10 -23.93
C LEU A 732 13.76 7.01 -22.89
N SER A 733 14.55 7.90 -22.25
CA SER A 733 14.00 8.91 -21.34
C SER A 733 14.90 10.13 -21.28
N ALA A 734 14.34 11.31 -20.95
CA ALA A 734 15.05 12.55 -20.72
C ALA A 734 14.47 13.26 -19.50
N ALA A 735 15.36 13.78 -18.65
CA ALA A 735 14.99 14.58 -17.48
C ALA A 735 15.88 15.82 -17.44
N THR A 736 15.27 16.98 -17.23
CA THR A 736 15.98 18.25 -17.18
C THR A 736 15.76 18.92 -15.83
N GLN A 737 16.84 19.37 -15.22
CA GLN A 737 16.83 20.11 -13.97
C GLN A 737 17.58 21.44 -14.14
N VAL A 738 16.89 22.54 -13.90
CA VAL A 738 17.48 23.88 -13.92
C VAL A 738 18.02 24.19 -12.54
N GLY A 739 19.33 24.48 -12.44
CA GLY A 739 19.99 24.89 -11.22
C GLY A 739 20.04 26.43 -11.08
N GLY A 740 20.59 26.92 -9.97
CA GLY A 740 20.88 28.35 -9.83
C GLY A 740 21.93 28.82 -10.84
N GLN A 741 21.92 30.13 -11.19
CA GLN A 741 22.87 30.79 -12.10
C GLN A 741 22.80 30.35 -13.59
N GLY A 742 21.63 29.85 -14.06
CA GLY A 742 21.46 29.50 -15.48
C GLY A 742 22.16 28.20 -15.91
N VAL A 743 22.54 27.34 -14.98
CA VAL A 743 23.10 26.01 -15.27
C VAL A 743 21.98 25.01 -15.37
N VAL A 744 21.96 24.24 -16.45
CA VAL A 744 21.02 23.15 -16.67
C VAL A 744 21.76 21.81 -16.65
N ARG A 745 21.22 20.86 -15.87
CA ARG A 745 21.67 19.47 -15.88
C ARG A 745 20.58 18.62 -16.53
N MET A 746 20.96 17.91 -17.59
CA MET A 746 20.08 17.04 -18.34
C MET A 746 20.55 15.59 -18.19
N ARG A 747 19.64 14.68 -17.93
CA ARG A 747 19.87 13.25 -17.88
C ARG A 747 19.12 12.59 -19.02
N PHE A 748 19.82 11.74 -19.78
CA PHE A 748 19.24 10.95 -20.84
C PHE A 748 19.54 9.48 -20.60
N LEU A 749 18.55 8.64 -20.72
CA LEU A 749 18.69 7.20 -20.85
C LEU A 749 18.63 6.88 -22.34
N VAL A 750 19.71 6.35 -22.89
CA VAL A 750 19.83 6.05 -24.32
C VAL A 750 20.10 4.55 -24.52
N ALA A 751 19.59 4.01 -25.64
CA ALA A 751 19.92 2.68 -26.09
C ALA A 751 20.98 2.78 -27.19
N ILE A 752 22.07 2.02 -27.05
CA ILE A 752 23.23 1.98 -27.97
C ILE A 752 23.60 0.54 -28.29
N SER A 753 24.29 0.32 -29.42
CA SER A 753 24.69 -1.01 -29.88
C SER A 753 26.07 -1.45 -29.32
N ASP A 754 27.00 -0.54 -29.08
CA ASP A 754 28.32 -0.83 -28.51
C ASP A 754 28.96 0.39 -27.81
N ALA A 755 30.13 0.18 -27.16
CA ALA A 755 30.83 1.23 -26.42
C ALA A 755 31.46 2.28 -27.33
N SER A 756 31.86 1.94 -28.57
CA SER A 756 32.46 2.90 -29.51
C SER A 756 31.42 3.97 -29.93
N LEU A 757 30.17 3.60 -30.02
CA LEU A 757 29.09 4.52 -30.30
C LEU A 757 28.89 5.51 -29.13
N LEU A 758 29.10 5.04 -27.88
CA LEU A 758 29.00 5.89 -26.70
C LEU A 758 30.04 7.02 -26.69
N ASP A 759 31.28 6.69 -27.00
CA ASP A 759 32.36 7.70 -27.06
C ASP A 759 32.12 8.72 -28.15
N THR A 760 31.65 8.28 -29.32
CA THR A 760 31.26 9.16 -30.43
C THR A 760 30.11 10.06 -30.05
N LEU A 761 29.10 9.53 -29.37
CA LEU A 761 27.93 10.21 -28.90
C LEU A 761 28.31 11.30 -27.87
N LEU A 762 29.12 10.97 -26.86
CA LEU A 762 29.56 11.92 -25.84
C LEU A 762 30.42 13.04 -26.50
N ALA A 763 31.28 12.71 -27.44
CA ALA A 763 32.08 13.70 -28.18
C ALA A 763 31.21 14.60 -29.05
N THR A 764 30.13 14.10 -29.65
CA THR A 764 29.18 14.89 -30.46
C THR A 764 28.36 15.83 -29.60
N VAL A 765 27.85 15.35 -28.46
CA VAL A 765 27.11 16.17 -27.51
C VAL A 765 27.98 17.26 -26.89
N ALA A 766 29.24 16.98 -26.58
CA ALA A 766 30.19 17.94 -26.04
C ALA A 766 30.48 19.10 -27.01
N ARG A 767 30.23 18.92 -28.31
CA ARG A 767 30.38 19.98 -29.34
C ARG A 767 29.15 20.89 -29.46
N VAL A 768 28.03 20.56 -28.81
CA VAL A 768 26.85 21.43 -28.82
C VAL A 768 27.18 22.73 -28.07
N PRO A 769 26.94 23.91 -28.67
CA PRO A 769 27.21 25.17 -28.00
C PRO A 769 26.50 25.25 -26.64
N SER A 770 27.19 25.74 -25.62
CA SER A 770 26.77 25.86 -24.23
C SER A 770 26.87 24.58 -23.37
N VAL A 771 27.20 23.43 -23.95
CA VAL A 771 27.54 22.20 -23.20
C VAL A 771 29.01 22.32 -22.75
N TYR A 772 29.28 22.10 -21.47
CA TYR A 772 30.63 22.12 -20.92
C TYR A 772 31.04 20.77 -20.29
N ASP A 773 30.07 19.87 -20.00
CA ASP A 773 30.36 18.51 -19.57
C ASP A 773 29.29 17.54 -20.10
N ALA A 774 29.75 16.41 -20.64
CA ALA A 774 28.91 15.31 -21.09
C ALA A 774 29.60 13.99 -20.73
N ARG A 775 28.99 13.20 -19.86
CA ARG A 775 29.58 11.98 -19.34
C ARG A 775 28.56 10.90 -19.04
N ARG A 776 29.03 9.64 -19.09
CA ARG A 776 28.26 8.49 -18.60
C ARG A 776 28.21 8.50 -17.07
N ILE A 777 27.05 8.19 -16.50
CA ILE A 777 26.85 8.03 -15.05
C ILE A 777 26.60 6.56 -14.71
N MET A 778 27.14 6.15 -13.56
CA MET A 778 26.78 4.88 -12.94
C MET A 778 25.47 5.00 -12.21
N PRO A 779 24.57 3.98 -12.29
CA PRO A 779 23.38 3.92 -11.46
C PRO A 779 23.75 4.08 -9.98
N GLY A 780 23.18 5.11 -9.31
CA GLY A 780 23.44 5.41 -7.90
C GLY A 780 24.44 6.54 -7.60
N GLU A 781 25.26 6.98 -8.54
CA GLU A 781 26.17 8.13 -8.32
C GLU A 781 25.45 9.47 -8.14
N GLY A 782 24.26 9.63 -8.72
CA GLY A 782 23.47 10.85 -8.65
C GLY A 782 22.90 11.19 -7.27
N ALA A 783 22.76 10.22 -6.38
CA ALA A 783 22.18 10.42 -5.05
C ALA A 783 23.19 10.90 -3.99
N ASN A 784 24.50 10.61 -4.17
CA ASN A 784 25.52 10.93 -3.18
C ASN A 784 26.16 12.32 -3.35
N GLN A 785 26.09 12.94 -4.52
CA GLN A 785 26.65 14.28 -4.71
C GLN A 785 25.78 15.43 -4.19
N MET A 786 24.47 15.19 -4.00
CA MET A 786 23.58 16.18 -3.34
C MET A 786 23.86 16.35 -1.84
N LYS A 787 24.46 15.36 -1.16
CA LYS A 787 24.78 15.44 0.28
C LYS A 787 26.10 16.14 0.59
N ARG A 788 27.02 16.30 -0.37
CA ARG A 788 28.36 16.88 -0.13
C ARG A 788 28.44 18.40 -0.35
N ARG A 789 27.40 19.10 -0.82
CA ARG A 789 27.38 20.57 -1.03
C ARG A 789 26.41 21.32 -0.11
N LYS A 790 25.92 20.70 0.96
CA LYS A 790 25.21 21.35 2.08
C LYS A 790 25.99 21.22 3.40
N GLY A 791 27.30 21.23 3.33
CA GLY A 791 28.22 21.43 4.44
C GLY A 791 29.06 22.69 4.20
#